data_a24d06b40df0b45bd45753d9c20132b8
#
_entry.id   a24d06b40df0b45bd45753d9c20132b8
#
_cell.length_a   1.000
_cell.length_b   1.000
_cell.length_c   1.000
_cell.angle_alpha   90.00
_cell.angle_beta   90.00
_cell.angle_gamma   90.00
#
_symmetry.space_group_name_H-M   'P 1'
#
loop_
_entity.id
_entity.type
_entity.pdbx_description
1 polymer ?
#
loop_
_entity_poly.entity_id
_entity_poly.type
_entity_poly.pdbx_seq_one_letter_code
_entity_poly.pdbx_strand_id
1 'polypeptide(L)'
;MVKLYDGGVYLVNGREIVTDPAALPGKCGRNVTKEEAEQGTIAYGILKAHNESGDMQNLRMRFDSLTSHDITYVGIIQTARASGMKKFPMPYVLTNCHNSLCAVGGTINEDDHMFALSAAHKYGGIYVPTNMAVIHSYNREMMSGCGRMILGSDSHTRYGALGTLAVGEGGGELAKQLVGRTYDVARPGVVAIYLTGKPRDGVGPQDVALSIIGAVYAKGYVKNKVMEFVGPGVANLPIEYRNGIDVMTTETTCWSSIWETDQNTKDYLTIHGRPEAFKPLKPAEVAYYDGCVYVDLSTVECTIALPMHPSYTYAISELKANAADILHECQEKANAQITGAKLDLMSKIRGGEIWVDQGLVAGCSGGTFDNVCAVADILRGHSCGNGEFKMSVYPGSMPAYIQLMKNGALTDIASAGAIIRECFCGPCFGAGDTPANGEFSIRHTTRNFPNREGSKPGEGQMAGVALMDARSIAATAINGGRLTAATDLDVAYTHPQYFFDGSVYEKRVYNGYGKAEPEHELRMGPNIKDWPEQPALSDDLLVKVVSYITDPVTTTDELIPSGGTSSYRSNPLRLAEFALSRKDPAYVGRAKAVHAVETARERGEALPEDVQAVYAALTRAGVANSPAGTVIGSTIYANKPGDGSAREQAASCQRVLGACANIAMEYATKRYRSNCINWGMAPLLTATPEDYALGDWVFVPGIREAILSGRQAFDAYVVKADGSVKKTSVSTGALTEDERQIIADGCLINYYRNN
;
A
#
# COMPACT_ATOMS: atom_id res chain seq x y z
N MET A 1 -5.88 -24.77 -8.64
CA MET A 1 -6.42 -23.83 -9.67
C MET A 1 -7.30 -22.80 -8.99
N VAL A 2 -7.15 -21.54 -9.38
CA VAL A 2 -8.02 -20.45 -8.89
C VAL A 2 -9.19 -20.26 -9.86
N LYS A 3 -10.42 -20.24 -9.32
CA LYS A 3 -11.66 -20.08 -10.13
C LYS A 3 -12.45 -18.89 -9.56
N LEU A 4 -12.89 -17.99 -10.45
CA LEU A 4 -13.79 -16.89 -10.10
C LEU A 4 -15.23 -17.27 -10.42
N TYR A 5 -16.16 -16.97 -9.52
CA TYR A 5 -17.60 -17.12 -9.76
C TYR A 5 -18.15 -15.85 -10.41
N ASP A 6 -19.03 -16.01 -11.36
CA ASP A 6 -19.75 -14.89 -11.96
C ASP A 6 -20.95 -14.53 -11.08
N GLY A 7 -20.90 -13.33 -10.46
CA GLY A 7 -21.95 -12.85 -9.57
C GLY A 7 -21.79 -13.26 -8.11
N GLY A 8 -22.81 -12.87 -7.32
CA GLY A 8 -22.81 -13.14 -5.88
C GLY A 8 -23.09 -14.60 -5.54
N VAL A 9 -22.65 -15.01 -4.37
CA VAL A 9 -22.84 -16.37 -3.84
C VAL A 9 -23.32 -16.34 -2.39
N TYR A 10 -24.02 -17.40 -1.99
CA TYR A 10 -24.32 -17.68 -0.60
C TYR A 10 -23.39 -18.79 -0.10
N LEU A 11 -22.88 -18.64 1.10
CA LEU A 11 -22.15 -19.69 1.81
C LEU A 11 -23.02 -20.22 2.95
N VAL A 12 -23.36 -21.50 2.89
CA VAL A 12 -24.19 -22.17 3.88
C VAL A 12 -23.31 -22.97 4.84
N ASN A 13 -23.48 -22.76 6.13
CA ASN A 13 -22.72 -23.40 7.22
C ASN A 13 -21.18 -23.30 7.05
N GLY A 14 -20.70 -22.24 6.40
CA GLY A 14 -19.28 -22.01 6.13
C GLY A 14 -18.64 -23.02 5.15
N ARG A 15 -19.44 -23.84 4.46
CA ARG A 15 -18.92 -24.98 3.67
C ARG A 15 -19.51 -25.10 2.26
N GLU A 16 -20.78 -24.80 2.09
CA GLU A 16 -21.47 -25.03 0.80
C GLU A 16 -21.70 -23.72 0.06
N ILE A 17 -21.16 -23.60 -1.14
CA ILE A 17 -21.36 -22.47 -2.02
C ILE A 17 -22.67 -22.70 -2.80
N VAL A 18 -23.61 -21.76 -2.68
CA VAL A 18 -24.91 -21.79 -3.37
C VAL A 18 -25.03 -20.52 -4.23
N THR A 19 -25.22 -20.70 -5.52
CA THR A 19 -25.35 -19.58 -6.47
C THR A 19 -26.81 -19.22 -6.78
N ASP A 20 -27.73 -20.20 -6.63
CA ASP A 20 -29.16 -19.99 -6.83
C ASP A 20 -29.86 -19.78 -5.48
N PRO A 21 -30.39 -18.56 -5.18
CA PRO A 21 -31.10 -18.31 -3.94
C PRO A 21 -32.34 -19.19 -3.76
N ALA A 22 -32.95 -19.69 -4.84
CA ALA A 22 -34.10 -20.60 -4.73
C ALA A 22 -33.75 -21.95 -4.08
N ALA A 23 -32.48 -22.34 -4.06
CA ALA A 23 -32.02 -23.56 -3.40
C ALA A 23 -31.81 -23.40 -1.88
N LEU A 24 -31.75 -22.17 -1.34
CA LEU A 24 -31.45 -21.90 0.08
C LEU A 24 -32.43 -22.57 1.05
N PRO A 25 -33.78 -22.50 0.85
CA PRO A 25 -34.69 -23.15 1.79
C PRO A 25 -34.44 -24.64 1.96
N GLY A 26 -34.05 -25.33 0.89
CA GLY A 26 -33.69 -26.74 0.93
C GLY A 26 -32.37 -27.04 1.66
N LYS A 27 -31.49 -26.03 1.84
CA LYS A 27 -30.16 -26.16 2.44
C LYS A 27 -30.14 -25.72 3.91
N CYS A 28 -30.87 -24.66 4.27
CA CYS A 28 -30.90 -24.12 5.64
C CYS A 28 -32.28 -24.22 6.32
N GLY A 29 -33.27 -24.83 5.66
CA GLY A 29 -34.59 -25.08 6.25
C GLY A 29 -35.51 -23.85 6.40
N ARG A 30 -35.08 -22.67 5.91
CA ARG A 30 -35.84 -21.41 6.00
C ARG A 30 -35.54 -20.49 4.80
N ASN A 31 -36.44 -19.54 4.57
CA ASN A 31 -36.18 -18.47 3.62
C ASN A 31 -35.20 -17.46 4.25
N VAL A 32 -34.21 -17.04 3.46
CA VAL A 32 -33.21 -16.04 3.84
C VAL A 32 -33.14 -15.00 2.74
N THR A 33 -33.33 -13.72 3.07
CA THR A 33 -33.16 -12.63 2.12
C THR A 33 -31.68 -12.32 1.91
N LYS A 34 -31.35 -11.65 0.81
CA LYS A 34 -29.98 -11.22 0.55
C LYS A 34 -29.48 -10.28 1.66
N GLU A 35 -30.30 -9.32 2.06
CA GLU A 35 -29.97 -8.34 3.11
C GLU A 35 -29.71 -9.00 4.46
N GLU A 36 -30.47 -10.06 4.79
CA GLU A 36 -30.21 -10.87 5.99
C GLU A 36 -28.88 -11.62 5.87
N ALA A 37 -28.62 -12.25 4.73
CA ALA A 37 -27.40 -13.01 4.50
C ALA A 37 -26.14 -12.12 4.43
N GLU A 38 -26.23 -10.87 3.92
CA GLU A 38 -25.13 -9.91 3.97
C GLU A 38 -24.62 -9.65 5.40
N GLN A 39 -25.53 -9.66 6.37
CA GLN A 39 -25.19 -9.50 7.80
C GLN A 39 -24.46 -10.72 8.38
N GLY A 40 -24.46 -11.84 7.66
CA GLY A 40 -23.82 -13.09 8.04
C GLY A 40 -22.31 -13.14 7.81
N THR A 41 -21.69 -12.15 7.16
CA THR A 41 -20.25 -12.12 6.96
C THR A 41 -19.50 -11.67 8.21
N ILE A 42 -18.28 -12.17 8.41
CA ILE A 42 -17.40 -11.75 9.52
C ILE A 42 -17.13 -10.25 9.42
N ALA A 43 -16.83 -9.78 8.20
CA ALA A 43 -16.58 -8.38 7.93
C ALA A 43 -17.74 -7.47 8.37
N TYR A 44 -18.99 -7.83 8.04
CA TYR A 44 -20.15 -7.05 8.47
C TYR A 44 -20.23 -6.89 9.98
N GLY A 45 -20.01 -7.98 10.72
CA GLY A 45 -20.03 -7.97 12.19
C GLY A 45 -18.99 -7.03 12.80
N ILE A 46 -17.76 -7.04 12.27
CA ILE A 46 -16.68 -6.16 12.73
C ILE A 46 -16.96 -4.70 12.37
N LEU A 47 -17.38 -4.43 11.14
CA LEU A 47 -17.73 -3.07 10.70
C LEU A 47 -18.86 -2.48 11.54
N LYS A 48 -19.91 -3.27 11.83
CA LYS A 48 -21.03 -2.84 12.67
C LYS A 48 -20.58 -2.48 14.10
N ALA A 49 -19.64 -3.23 14.66
CA ALA A 49 -19.14 -3.00 16.02
C ALA A 49 -18.30 -1.71 16.15
N HIS A 50 -17.71 -1.23 15.05
CA HIS A 50 -16.83 -0.06 15.04
C HIS A 50 -17.46 1.16 14.36
N ASN A 51 -18.71 1.05 13.91
CA ASN A 51 -19.41 2.14 13.22
C ASN A 51 -20.21 2.99 14.22
N GLU A 52 -19.92 4.28 14.29
CA GLU A 52 -20.61 5.26 15.14
C GLU A 52 -21.82 5.93 14.46
N SER A 53 -21.98 5.80 13.14
CA SER A 53 -23.05 6.49 12.42
C SER A 53 -24.43 5.88 12.64
N GLY A 54 -24.50 4.59 13.01
CA GLY A 54 -25.75 3.83 13.00
C GLY A 54 -26.26 3.48 11.60
N ASP A 55 -25.70 4.06 10.54
CA ASP A 55 -26.00 3.78 9.14
C ASP A 55 -24.97 2.79 8.57
N MET A 56 -25.44 1.60 8.17
CA MET A 56 -24.58 0.57 7.61
C MET A 56 -24.29 0.78 6.10
N GLN A 57 -24.77 1.84 5.47
CA GLN A 57 -24.38 2.20 4.10
C GLN A 57 -23.23 3.22 4.11
N ASN A 58 -23.27 4.19 5.04
CA ASN A 58 -22.28 5.23 5.20
C ASN A 58 -21.66 5.12 6.60
N LEU A 59 -20.52 4.44 6.67
CA LEU A 59 -19.86 4.11 7.92
C LEU A 59 -19.01 5.30 8.42
N ARG A 60 -19.03 5.52 9.73
CA ARG A 60 -18.12 6.40 10.49
C ARG A 60 -17.34 5.54 11.47
N MET A 61 -16.12 5.17 11.07
CA MET A 61 -15.35 4.13 11.73
C MET A 61 -14.40 4.69 12.79
N ARG A 62 -14.34 4.02 13.93
CA ARG A 62 -13.25 4.16 14.92
C ARG A 62 -12.41 2.90 14.96
N PHE A 63 -11.11 3.11 15.11
CA PHE A 63 -10.15 2.02 15.20
C PHE A 63 -9.69 1.81 16.65
N ASP A 64 -9.33 0.57 16.98
CA ASP A 64 -8.82 0.23 18.32
C ASP A 64 -7.39 0.69 18.54
N SER A 65 -6.60 0.75 17.47
CA SER A 65 -5.23 1.26 17.51
C SER A 65 -4.76 1.74 16.15
N LEU A 66 -3.69 2.54 16.18
CA LEU A 66 -3.00 3.05 14.99
C LEU A 66 -1.58 2.50 14.91
N THR A 67 -1.03 2.44 13.70
CA THR A 67 0.36 2.05 13.49
C THR A 67 0.99 2.81 12.33
N SER A 68 2.23 3.26 12.50
CA SER A 68 3.00 3.96 11.47
C SER A 68 4.47 3.61 11.54
N HIS A 69 5.15 3.83 10.43
CA HIS A 69 6.59 3.65 10.32
C HIS A 69 7.32 4.99 10.13
N ASP A 70 8.63 4.95 10.23
CA ASP A 70 9.54 6.08 10.30
C ASP A 70 9.53 7.01 9.06
N ILE A 71 9.06 6.57 7.92
CA ILE A 71 8.88 7.47 6.77
C ILE A 71 7.50 8.14 6.70
N THR A 72 6.63 7.96 7.70
CA THR A 72 5.27 8.53 7.71
C THR A 72 4.89 9.21 9.01
N TYR A 73 5.27 8.69 10.19
CA TYR A 73 4.73 9.16 11.46
C TYR A 73 5.06 10.63 11.77
N VAL A 74 6.23 11.14 11.34
CA VAL A 74 6.59 12.55 11.59
C VAL A 74 5.55 13.47 10.95
N GLY A 75 5.28 13.29 9.65
CA GLY A 75 4.27 14.07 8.93
C GLY A 75 2.87 13.94 9.53
N ILE A 76 2.48 12.72 9.95
CA ILE A 76 1.17 12.45 10.57
C ILE A 76 1.06 13.19 11.90
N ILE A 77 2.07 13.09 12.77
CA ILE A 77 2.07 13.76 14.08
C ILE A 77 2.08 15.28 13.90
N GLN A 78 2.85 15.81 12.95
CA GLN A 78 2.87 17.23 12.62
C GLN A 78 1.49 17.72 12.11
N THR A 79 0.82 16.93 11.26
CA THR A 79 -0.54 17.23 10.78
C THR A 79 -1.54 17.22 11.95
N ALA A 80 -1.52 16.20 12.79
CA ALA A 80 -2.43 16.11 13.94
C ALA A 80 -2.16 17.22 14.96
N ARG A 81 -0.87 17.56 15.22
CA ARG A 81 -0.48 18.66 16.11
C ARG A 81 -0.98 20.00 15.58
N ALA A 82 -0.78 20.26 14.30
CA ALA A 82 -1.28 21.48 13.65
C ALA A 82 -2.82 21.57 13.65
N SER A 83 -3.49 20.42 13.72
CA SER A 83 -4.96 20.26 13.83
C SER A 83 -5.47 20.24 15.28
N GLY A 84 -4.63 20.53 16.28
CA GLY A 84 -5.04 20.71 17.68
C GLY A 84 -4.92 19.48 18.58
N MET A 85 -4.29 18.38 18.15
CA MET A 85 -4.08 17.20 18.97
C MET A 85 -3.34 17.51 20.28
N LYS A 86 -3.81 16.93 21.40
CA LYS A 86 -3.22 17.10 22.74
C LYS A 86 -2.55 15.84 23.27
N LYS A 87 -3.07 14.66 22.91
CA LYS A 87 -2.56 13.33 23.27
C LYS A 87 -3.04 12.30 22.24
N PHE A 88 -2.42 11.14 22.20
CA PHE A 88 -2.95 10.03 21.42
C PHE A 88 -4.19 9.45 22.10
N PRO A 89 -5.34 9.44 21.44
CA PRO A 89 -6.60 8.99 22.07
C PRO A 89 -6.70 7.48 22.16
N MET A 90 -5.86 6.75 21.42
CA MET A 90 -5.79 5.29 21.37
C MET A 90 -4.33 4.85 21.27
N PRO A 91 -3.98 3.55 21.46
CA PRO A 91 -2.63 3.07 21.23
C PRO A 91 -2.15 3.44 19.83
N TYR A 92 -1.01 4.12 19.75
CA TYR A 92 -0.36 4.46 18.47
C TYR A 92 1.06 3.92 18.47
N VAL A 93 1.31 2.95 17.58
CA VAL A 93 2.60 2.28 17.43
C VAL A 93 3.46 2.99 16.40
N LEU A 94 4.64 3.43 16.80
CA LEU A 94 5.64 4.12 15.99
C LEU A 94 6.82 3.19 15.79
N THR A 95 6.95 2.58 14.60
CA THR A 95 7.96 1.55 14.32
C THR A 95 9.05 2.09 13.39
N ASN A 96 10.32 1.88 13.76
CA ASN A 96 11.47 2.30 12.97
C ASN A 96 12.01 1.11 12.15
N CYS A 97 11.54 0.98 10.92
CA CYS A 97 11.84 -0.19 10.09
C CYS A 97 12.07 0.10 8.60
N HIS A 98 11.86 1.34 8.12
CA HIS A 98 12.09 1.72 6.73
C HIS A 98 13.37 2.52 6.53
N ASN A 99 13.60 3.54 7.35
CA ASN A 99 14.82 4.34 7.36
C ASN A 99 15.78 3.92 8.48
N SER A 100 15.75 2.66 8.89
CA SER A 100 16.68 2.19 9.90
C SER A 100 18.12 2.28 9.41
N LEU A 101 19.05 2.48 10.33
CA LEU A 101 20.44 2.87 10.05
C LEU A 101 21.26 1.84 9.26
N CYS A 102 20.73 0.65 9.04
CA CYS A 102 21.44 -0.40 8.31
C CYS A 102 21.52 -0.21 6.79
N ALA A 103 20.66 0.62 6.20
CA ALA A 103 20.67 0.81 4.74
C ALA A 103 20.60 2.27 4.29
N VAL A 104 19.90 3.12 5.03
CA VAL A 104 19.69 4.55 4.71
C VAL A 104 20.31 5.41 5.83
N GLY A 105 21.42 4.95 6.40
CA GLY A 105 22.05 5.55 7.56
C GLY A 105 22.43 7.01 7.38
N GLY A 106 22.04 7.83 8.35
CA GLY A 106 22.39 9.23 8.44
C GLY A 106 21.74 9.89 9.65
N THR A 107 22.38 10.92 10.21
CA THR A 107 21.86 11.69 11.34
C THR A 107 20.44 12.17 11.09
N ILE A 108 20.11 12.51 9.85
CA ILE A 108 18.77 12.92 9.42
C ILE A 108 17.69 11.87 9.70
N ASN A 109 18.02 10.58 9.60
CA ASN A 109 17.09 9.49 9.88
C ASN A 109 16.94 9.25 11.38
N GLU A 110 18.04 9.34 12.12
CA GLU A 110 18.02 9.22 13.59
C GLU A 110 17.28 10.39 14.26
N ASP A 111 17.32 11.59 13.67
CA ASP A 111 16.50 12.72 14.12
C ASP A 111 15.01 12.40 14.07
N ASP A 112 14.52 11.72 13.01
CA ASP A 112 13.15 11.27 12.91
C ASP A 112 12.79 10.24 13.99
N HIS A 113 13.72 9.32 14.31
CA HIS A 113 13.54 8.33 15.37
C HIS A 113 13.48 9.00 16.75
N MET A 114 14.35 9.96 17.01
CA MET A 114 14.33 10.72 18.27
C MET A 114 13.09 11.61 18.40
N PHE A 115 12.60 12.16 17.30
CA PHE A 115 11.30 12.84 17.28
C PHE A 115 10.17 11.88 17.69
N ALA A 116 10.13 10.67 17.13
CA ALA A 116 9.11 9.68 17.46
C ALA A 116 9.15 9.25 18.92
N LEU A 117 10.35 9.03 19.49
CA LEU A 117 10.50 8.71 20.91
C LEU A 117 9.99 9.85 21.79
N SER A 118 10.37 11.10 21.49
CA SER A 118 9.89 12.26 22.23
C SER A 118 8.38 12.47 22.09
N ALA A 119 7.82 12.19 20.91
CA ALA A 119 6.38 12.22 20.70
C ALA A 119 5.65 11.11 21.45
N ALA A 120 6.25 9.91 21.55
CA ALA A 120 5.70 8.82 22.34
C ALA A 120 5.64 9.19 23.84
N HIS A 121 6.65 9.86 24.37
CA HIS A 121 6.61 10.43 25.72
C HIS A 121 5.51 11.50 25.85
N LYS A 122 5.58 12.52 24.99
CA LYS A 122 4.69 13.68 25.08
C LYS A 122 3.21 13.32 24.96
N TYR A 123 2.86 12.47 23.97
CA TYR A 123 1.49 12.17 23.61
C TYR A 123 0.98 10.80 24.08
N GLY A 124 1.86 9.97 24.67
CA GLY A 124 1.49 8.64 25.18
C GLY A 124 1.47 7.56 24.12
N GLY A 125 2.52 7.45 23.30
CA GLY A 125 2.65 6.45 22.22
C GLY A 125 3.44 5.21 22.60
N ILE A 126 3.53 4.28 21.66
CA ILE A 126 4.37 3.08 21.74
C ILE A 126 5.50 3.23 20.72
N TYR A 127 6.74 3.30 21.16
CA TYR A 127 7.91 3.47 20.30
C TYR A 127 8.68 2.16 20.18
N VAL A 128 8.78 1.65 18.95
CA VAL A 128 9.54 0.44 18.61
C VAL A 128 10.85 0.87 17.94
N PRO A 129 12.01 0.67 18.59
CA PRO A 129 13.30 1.07 18.03
C PRO A 129 13.67 0.32 16.75
N THR A 130 14.71 0.82 16.07
CA THR A 130 15.29 0.16 14.90
C THR A 130 15.71 -1.28 15.20
N ASN A 131 15.56 -2.14 14.21
CA ASN A 131 15.99 -3.54 14.22
C ASN A 131 15.26 -4.44 15.24
N MET A 132 14.20 -3.95 15.89
CA MET A 132 13.39 -4.76 16.81
C MET A 132 12.34 -5.58 16.06
N ALA A 133 11.65 -4.99 15.14
CA ALA A 133 10.69 -5.66 14.26
C ALA A 133 10.34 -4.78 13.06
N VAL A 134 9.94 -5.39 11.97
CA VAL A 134 9.20 -4.67 10.93
C VAL A 134 7.79 -4.37 11.43
N ILE A 135 7.17 -3.28 10.95
CA ILE A 135 5.91 -2.77 11.47
C ILE A 135 4.82 -3.84 11.58
N HIS A 136 4.64 -4.68 10.55
CA HIS A 136 3.57 -5.67 10.54
C HIS A 136 3.84 -6.86 11.44
N SER A 137 5.10 -7.27 11.61
CA SER A 137 5.46 -8.33 12.55
C SER A 137 5.16 -7.90 14.00
N TYR A 138 5.58 -6.68 14.40
CA TYR A 138 5.27 -6.17 15.73
C TYR A 138 3.75 -6.11 15.99
N ASN A 139 2.98 -5.60 15.03
CA ASN A 139 1.52 -5.50 15.21
C ASN A 139 0.83 -6.87 15.27
N ARG A 140 1.27 -7.84 14.48
CA ARG A 140 0.78 -9.23 14.58
C ARG A 140 1.07 -9.83 15.94
N GLU A 141 2.30 -9.70 16.41
CA GLU A 141 2.78 -10.27 17.68
C GLU A 141 2.13 -9.57 18.91
N MET A 142 1.96 -8.24 18.88
CA MET A 142 1.63 -7.47 20.08
C MET A 142 0.26 -6.78 20.07
N MET A 143 -0.32 -6.44 18.91
CA MET A 143 -1.50 -5.58 18.83
C MET A 143 -2.75 -6.26 18.28
N SER A 144 -2.59 -7.21 17.36
CA SER A 144 -3.72 -7.87 16.68
C SER A 144 -4.56 -8.73 17.64
N GLY A 145 -5.86 -8.83 17.38
CA GLY A 145 -6.78 -9.67 18.12
C GLY A 145 -8.11 -9.80 17.38
N CYS A 146 -8.83 -10.88 17.65
CA CYS A 146 -10.06 -11.22 16.94
C CYS A 146 -11.17 -10.18 17.16
N GLY A 147 -11.71 -9.66 16.06
CA GLY A 147 -12.76 -8.65 16.04
C GLY A 147 -12.27 -7.21 16.24
N ARG A 148 -10.95 -6.97 16.28
CA ARG A 148 -10.37 -5.63 16.34
C ARG A 148 -10.28 -5.00 14.97
N MET A 149 -10.12 -3.66 14.95
CA MET A 149 -9.75 -2.87 13.78
C MET A 149 -8.49 -2.05 14.03
N ILE A 150 -7.53 -2.10 13.09
CA ILE A 150 -6.28 -1.34 13.16
C ILE A 150 -6.12 -0.51 11.88
N LEU A 151 -5.84 0.79 12.04
CA LEU A 151 -5.52 1.67 10.92
C LEU A 151 -4.01 1.93 10.87
N GLY A 152 -3.40 1.71 9.71
CA GLY A 152 -1.98 1.91 9.50
C GLY A 152 -1.65 2.85 8.36
N SER A 153 -0.53 3.55 8.48
CA SER A 153 0.01 4.39 7.40
C SER A 153 0.80 3.63 6.34
N ASP A 154 0.90 2.31 6.50
CA ASP A 154 1.45 1.41 5.48
C ASP A 154 0.33 0.63 4.79
N SER A 155 0.42 0.50 3.47
CA SER A 155 -0.60 -0.19 2.66
C SER A 155 -0.72 -1.68 2.96
N HIS A 156 0.35 -2.31 3.50
CA HIS A 156 0.34 -3.72 3.92
C HIS A 156 -0.19 -3.94 5.35
N THR A 157 -0.87 -2.96 5.93
CA THR A 157 -1.59 -3.11 7.19
C THR A 157 -2.74 -4.11 6.99
N ARG A 158 -2.41 -5.39 7.12
CA ARG A 158 -3.27 -6.56 6.92
C ARG A 158 -3.00 -7.56 8.05
N TYR A 159 -3.98 -7.78 8.91
CA TYR A 159 -3.88 -8.67 10.07
C TYR A 159 -5.09 -9.60 10.17
N GLY A 160 -5.75 -9.81 9.03
CA GLY A 160 -6.96 -10.63 8.91
C GLY A 160 -6.77 -12.05 9.39
N ALA A 161 -5.59 -12.65 9.14
CA ALA A 161 -5.23 -13.98 9.60
C ALA A 161 -5.33 -14.17 11.12
N LEU A 162 -5.26 -13.05 11.88
CA LEU A 162 -5.42 -13.01 13.34
C LEU A 162 -6.79 -12.47 13.77
N GLY A 163 -7.76 -12.46 12.84
CA GLY A 163 -9.11 -11.96 13.11
C GLY A 163 -9.22 -10.45 13.27
N THR A 164 -8.22 -9.69 12.86
CA THR A 164 -8.20 -8.22 12.92
C THR A 164 -8.45 -7.62 11.54
N LEU A 165 -9.55 -6.87 11.38
CA LEU A 165 -9.82 -6.14 10.14
C LEU A 165 -8.93 -4.89 10.10
N ALA A 166 -7.80 -4.99 9.40
CA ALA A 166 -6.79 -3.94 9.37
C ALA A 166 -6.77 -3.22 8.02
N VAL A 167 -6.67 -1.89 8.07
CA VAL A 167 -6.77 -1.02 6.88
C VAL A 167 -5.50 -0.18 6.77
N GLY A 168 -4.90 -0.18 5.57
CA GLY A 168 -3.76 0.68 5.26
C GLY A 168 -4.23 1.92 4.50
N GLU A 169 -4.03 3.12 5.09
CA GLU A 169 -4.47 4.40 4.53
C GLU A 169 -3.37 5.46 4.59
N GLY A 170 -3.61 6.60 3.98
CA GLY A 170 -2.70 7.74 4.03
C GLY A 170 -2.70 8.44 5.38
N GLY A 171 -1.65 9.22 5.62
CA GLY A 171 -1.42 9.91 6.89
C GLY A 171 -2.55 10.82 7.35
N GLY A 172 -3.31 11.43 6.41
CA GLY A 172 -4.46 12.24 6.73
C GLY A 172 -5.57 11.51 7.48
N GLU A 173 -5.82 10.24 7.12
CA GLU A 173 -6.84 9.42 7.81
C GLU A 173 -6.41 9.08 9.24
N LEU A 174 -5.11 8.81 9.45
CA LEU A 174 -4.58 8.62 10.80
C LEU A 174 -4.66 9.92 11.62
N ALA A 175 -4.33 11.06 11.01
CA ALA A 175 -4.43 12.36 11.67
C ALA A 175 -5.87 12.66 12.13
N LYS A 176 -6.90 12.31 11.35
CA LYS A 176 -8.31 12.39 11.76
C LYS A 176 -8.57 11.59 13.04
N GLN A 177 -8.12 10.33 13.11
CA GLN A 177 -8.27 9.52 14.31
C GLN A 177 -7.54 10.14 15.52
N LEU A 178 -6.35 10.71 15.31
CA LEU A 178 -5.55 11.34 16.37
C LEU A 178 -6.20 12.62 16.94
N VAL A 179 -7.04 13.32 16.18
CA VAL A 179 -7.84 14.44 16.66
C VAL A 179 -9.25 14.04 17.05
N GLY A 180 -9.52 12.75 17.23
CA GLY A 180 -10.80 12.22 17.72
C GLY A 180 -11.93 12.23 16.69
N ARG A 181 -11.60 12.29 15.40
CA ARG A 181 -12.58 12.18 14.29
C ARG A 181 -12.65 10.76 13.75
N THR A 182 -13.70 10.47 12.98
CA THR A 182 -13.93 9.16 12.37
C THR A 182 -13.25 9.01 11.02
N TYR A 183 -13.11 7.78 10.57
CA TYR A 183 -12.79 7.42 9.19
C TYR A 183 -14.09 7.10 8.47
N ASP A 184 -14.44 7.94 7.49
CA ASP A 184 -15.71 7.84 6.80
C ASP A 184 -15.56 7.06 5.50
N VAL A 185 -16.43 6.07 5.29
CA VAL A 185 -16.38 5.20 4.12
C VAL A 185 -17.76 4.62 3.80
N ALA A 186 -18.11 4.54 2.51
CA ALA A 186 -19.24 3.72 2.09
C ALA A 186 -18.93 2.24 2.42
N ARG A 187 -19.92 1.51 2.91
CA ARG A 187 -19.74 0.10 3.28
C ARG A 187 -19.14 -0.69 2.10
N PRO A 188 -17.95 -1.29 2.27
CA PRO A 188 -17.35 -2.09 1.23
C PRO A 188 -18.14 -3.39 1.01
N GLY A 189 -18.20 -3.86 -0.23
CA GLY A 189 -18.67 -5.20 -0.53
C GLY A 189 -17.72 -6.26 0.05
N VAL A 190 -18.18 -7.50 0.12
CA VAL A 190 -17.39 -8.62 0.66
C VAL A 190 -17.30 -9.74 -0.38
N VAL A 191 -16.09 -10.24 -0.63
CA VAL A 191 -15.83 -11.36 -1.54
C VAL A 191 -15.28 -12.54 -0.74
N ALA A 192 -15.90 -13.70 -0.89
CA ALA A 192 -15.38 -14.93 -0.28
C ALA A 192 -14.11 -15.40 -1.01
N ILE A 193 -13.05 -15.67 -0.26
CA ILE A 193 -11.89 -16.42 -0.72
C ILE A 193 -12.03 -17.81 -0.13
N TYR A 194 -12.62 -18.71 -0.90
CA TYR A 194 -12.98 -20.05 -0.43
C TYR A 194 -11.85 -21.04 -0.66
N LEU A 195 -11.21 -21.45 0.42
CA LEU A 195 -10.05 -22.32 0.41
C LEU A 195 -10.44 -23.78 0.62
N THR A 196 -9.86 -24.67 -0.19
CA THR A 196 -9.98 -26.13 -0.01
C THR A 196 -8.61 -26.79 -0.12
N GLY A 197 -8.50 -28.05 0.30
CA GLY A 197 -7.28 -28.83 0.20
C GLY A 197 -6.15 -28.33 1.13
N LYS A 198 -4.94 -28.74 0.82
CA LYS A 198 -3.70 -28.41 1.53
C LYS A 198 -2.59 -28.15 0.50
N PRO A 199 -1.71 -27.16 0.69
CA PRO A 199 -0.55 -26.98 -0.18
C PRO A 199 0.35 -28.21 -0.19
N ARG A 200 0.97 -28.46 -1.33
CA ARG A 200 2.04 -29.49 -1.46
C ARG A 200 3.31 -28.99 -0.78
N ASP A 201 4.15 -29.93 -0.35
CA ASP A 201 5.48 -29.57 0.14
C ASP A 201 6.26 -28.80 -0.95
N GLY A 202 6.98 -27.76 -0.54
CA GLY A 202 7.66 -26.84 -1.45
C GLY A 202 6.80 -25.64 -1.94
N VAL A 203 5.47 -25.73 -1.86
CA VAL A 203 4.58 -24.60 -2.17
C VAL A 203 4.41 -23.74 -0.92
N GLY A 204 4.78 -22.46 -1.02
CA GLY A 204 4.75 -21.54 0.10
C GLY A 204 3.61 -20.49 0.02
N PRO A 205 3.50 -19.61 1.02
CA PRO A 205 2.43 -18.62 1.09
C PRO A 205 2.45 -17.63 -0.07
N GLN A 206 3.64 -17.27 -0.57
CA GLN A 206 3.78 -16.37 -1.70
C GLN A 206 3.20 -16.97 -2.99
N ASP A 207 3.34 -18.27 -3.20
CA ASP A 207 2.79 -18.96 -4.37
C ASP A 207 1.26 -18.87 -4.41
N VAL A 208 0.61 -19.10 -3.25
CA VAL A 208 -0.85 -18.96 -3.12
C VAL A 208 -1.28 -17.52 -3.33
N ALA A 209 -0.59 -16.57 -2.70
CA ALA A 209 -0.90 -15.15 -2.83
C ALA A 209 -0.79 -14.66 -4.28
N LEU A 210 0.30 -14.98 -4.97
CA LEU A 210 0.52 -14.60 -6.37
C LEU A 210 -0.51 -15.24 -7.29
N SER A 211 -0.89 -16.50 -7.06
CA SER A 211 -1.94 -17.17 -7.83
C SER A 211 -3.30 -16.46 -7.70
N ILE A 212 -3.64 -15.97 -6.49
CA ILE A 212 -4.86 -15.19 -6.25
C ILE A 212 -4.75 -13.83 -6.95
N ILE A 213 -3.64 -13.09 -6.77
CA ILE A 213 -3.41 -11.77 -7.35
C ILE A 213 -3.55 -11.81 -8.89
N GLY A 214 -2.88 -12.78 -9.53
CA GLY A 214 -2.95 -12.98 -10.97
C GLY A 214 -4.37 -13.22 -11.49
N ALA A 215 -5.19 -13.94 -10.72
CA ALA A 215 -6.56 -14.23 -11.10
C ALA A 215 -7.53 -13.04 -10.96
N VAL A 216 -7.33 -12.17 -9.95
CA VAL A 216 -8.34 -11.15 -9.58
C VAL A 216 -8.00 -9.74 -10.05
N TYR A 217 -6.71 -9.40 -10.22
CA TYR A 217 -6.26 -8.02 -10.40
C TYR A 217 -6.78 -7.38 -11.70
N ALA A 218 -6.55 -8.02 -12.84
CA ALA A 218 -6.88 -7.45 -14.15
C ALA A 218 -8.39 -7.15 -14.31
N LYS A 219 -9.24 -7.93 -13.64
CA LYS A 219 -10.70 -7.76 -13.63
C LYS A 219 -11.19 -6.78 -12.56
N GLY A 220 -10.32 -6.31 -11.66
CA GLY A 220 -10.72 -5.54 -10.49
C GLY A 220 -11.73 -6.27 -9.58
N TYR A 221 -11.69 -7.60 -9.56
CA TYR A 221 -12.72 -8.45 -8.97
C TYR A 221 -12.99 -8.17 -7.50
N VAL A 222 -11.92 -7.86 -6.74
CA VAL A 222 -11.96 -7.53 -5.31
C VAL A 222 -11.66 -6.06 -5.02
N LYS A 223 -11.59 -5.21 -6.05
CA LYS A 223 -11.25 -3.78 -5.90
C LYS A 223 -12.20 -3.09 -4.92
N ASN A 224 -11.63 -2.41 -3.90
CA ASN A 224 -12.34 -1.69 -2.83
C ASN A 224 -13.32 -2.55 -2.01
N LYS A 225 -13.17 -3.88 -2.03
CA LYS A 225 -13.97 -4.83 -1.25
C LYS A 225 -13.14 -5.45 -0.14
N VAL A 226 -13.79 -6.12 0.80
CA VAL A 226 -13.12 -6.97 1.80
C VAL A 226 -12.97 -8.37 1.22
N MET A 227 -11.78 -8.94 1.32
CA MET A 227 -11.52 -10.35 1.03
C MET A 227 -11.71 -11.16 2.31
N GLU A 228 -12.76 -11.97 2.38
CA GLU A 228 -13.05 -12.82 3.54
C GLU A 228 -12.65 -14.27 3.27
N PHE A 229 -11.60 -14.73 3.95
CA PHE A 229 -11.03 -16.07 3.77
C PHE A 229 -11.78 -17.08 4.62
N VAL A 230 -12.37 -18.04 3.96
CA VAL A 230 -13.28 -19.06 4.53
C VAL A 230 -13.07 -20.42 3.89
N GLY A 231 -13.68 -21.43 4.44
CA GLY A 231 -13.70 -22.77 3.84
C GLY A 231 -12.76 -23.77 4.51
N PRO A 232 -12.88 -25.06 4.20
CA PRO A 232 -12.18 -26.14 4.92
C PRO A 232 -10.67 -26.11 4.82
N GLY A 233 -10.12 -25.45 3.79
CA GLY A 233 -8.68 -25.30 3.58
C GLY A 233 -8.02 -24.36 4.60
N VAL A 234 -8.77 -23.47 5.25
CA VAL A 234 -8.22 -22.53 6.24
C VAL A 234 -7.54 -23.28 7.38
N ALA A 235 -8.17 -24.32 7.92
CA ALA A 235 -7.62 -25.10 9.05
C ALA A 235 -6.30 -25.81 8.71
N ASN A 236 -6.00 -26.00 7.43
CA ASN A 236 -4.77 -26.68 6.97
C ASN A 236 -3.55 -25.73 6.89
N LEU A 237 -3.76 -24.43 7.14
CA LEU A 237 -2.70 -23.41 7.04
C LEU A 237 -2.29 -22.93 8.44
N PRO A 238 -0.99 -23.02 8.80
CA PRO A 238 -0.45 -22.36 9.99
C PRO A 238 -0.66 -20.82 9.91
N ILE A 239 -0.65 -20.13 11.04
CA ILE A 239 -0.89 -18.68 11.07
C ILE A 239 0.15 -17.90 10.29
N GLU A 240 1.44 -18.27 10.35
CA GLU A 240 2.47 -17.56 9.56
C GLU A 240 2.24 -17.71 8.06
N TYR A 241 1.76 -18.87 7.61
CA TYR A 241 1.38 -19.08 6.22
C TYR A 241 0.20 -18.19 5.81
N ARG A 242 -0.84 -18.11 6.67
CA ARG A 242 -1.97 -17.19 6.44
C ARG A 242 -1.52 -15.73 6.43
N ASN A 243 -0.63 -15.32 7.33
CA ASN A 243 -0.06 -13.97 7.37
C ASN A 243 0.68 -13.62 6.07
N GLY A 244 1.41 -14.58 5.48
CA GLY A 244 2.09 -14.40 4.20
C GLY A 244 1.11 -14.17 3.04
N ILE A 245 -0.02 -14.89 3.00
CA ILE A 245 -1.09 -14.66 2.02
C ILE A 245 -1.80 -13.31 2.30
N ASP A 246 -2.16 -13.08 3.55
CA ASP A 246 -2.98 -11.94 3.99
C ASP A 246 -2.32 -10.60 3.64
N VAL A 247 -1.02 -10.44 3.90
CA VAL A 247 -0.28 -9.22 3.61
C VAL A 247 -0.25 -8.89 2.12
N MET A 248 -0.25 -9.90 1.27
CA MET A 248 -0.23 -9.76 -0.18
C MET A 248 -1.58 -9.37 -0.78
N THR A 249 -2.67 -9.46 -0.02
CA THR A 249 -4.01 -9.02 -0.49
C THR A 249 -4.02 -7.54 -0.88
N THR A 250 -3.14 -6.72 -0.31
CA THR A 250 -2.96 -5.32 -0.70
C THR A 250 -2.74 -5.16 -2.21
N GLU A 251 -2.03 -6.09 -2.84
CA GLU A 251 -1.68 -6.03 -4.26
C GLU A 251 -2.84 -6.40 -5.19
N THR A 252 -4.01 -6.74 -4.63
CA THR A 252 -5.26 -6.92 -5.37
C THR A 252 -6.11 -5.66 -5.46
N THR A 253 -5.68 -4.54 -4.85
CA THR A 253 -6.45 -3.31 -4.65
C THR A 253 -7.70 -3.48 -3.77
N CYS A 254 -7.80 -4.54 -2.97
CA CYS A 254 -8.87 -4.72 -2.01
C CYS A 254 -8.81 -3.64 -0.90
N TRP A 255 -9.95 -3.36 -0.26
CA TRP A 255 -10.00 -2.42 0.86
C TRP A 255 -9.36 -3.01 2.11
N SER A 256 -9.67 -4.26 2.44
CA SER A 256 -9.09 -5.01 3.55
C SER A 256 -9.25 -6.52 3.36
N SER A 257 -8.77 -7.29 4.34
CA SER A 257 -8.92 -8.75 4.40
C SER A 257 -9.24 -9.20 5.82
N ILE A 258 -9.96 -10.31 5.93
CA ILE A 258 -10.31 -10.95 7.21
C ILE A 258 -10.39 -12.47 7.00
N TRP A 259 -10.06 -13.25 8.02
CA TRP A 259 -10.11 -14.71 7.99
C TRP A 259 -11.05 -15.23 9.07
N GLU A 260 -11.69 -16.36 8.82
CA GLU A 260 -12.26 -17.12 9.91
C GLU A 260 -11.16 -17.54 10.88
N THR A 261 -11.50 -17.57 12.19
CA THR A 261 -10.55 -17.92 13.25
C THR A 261 -10.80 -19.32 13.77
N ASP A 262 -9.75 -20.00 14.14
CA ASP A 262 -9.76 -21.39 14.55
C ASP A 262 -8.76 -21.67 15.68
N GLN A 263 -8.45 -22.95 15.91
CA GLN A 263 -7.47 -23.37 16.92
C GLN A 263 -6.06 -22.83 16.62
N ASN A 264 -5.65 -22.77 15.36
CA ASN A 264 -4.34 -22.20 14.97
C ASN A 264 -4.24 -20.74 15.39
N THR A 265 -5.32 -19.96 15.22
CA THR A 265 -5.38 -18.55 15.67
C THR A 265 -5.27 -18.45 17.19
N LYS A 266 -5.99 -19.33 17.92
CA LYS A 266 -5.95 -19.36 19.38
C LYS A 266 -4.57 -19.71 19.90
N ASP A 267 -3.92 -20.71 19.30
CA ASP A 267 -2.59 -21.18 19.68
C ASP A 267 -1.55 -20.09 19.45
N TYR A 268 -1.60 -19.40 18.30
CA TYR A 268 -0.71 -18.27 18.00
C TYR A 268 -0.85 -17.16 19.06
N LEU A 269 -2.07 -16.71 19.35
CA LEU A 269 -2.30 -15.67 20.35
C LEU A 269 -1.88 -16.13 21.75
N THR A 270 -2.05 -17.40 22.08
CA THR A 270 -1.63 -17.99 23.36
C THR A 270 -0.09 -18.01 23.47
N ILE A 271 0.62 -18.42 22.44
CA ILE A 271 2.11 -18.42 22.40
C ILE A 271 2.64 -16.99 22.60
N HIS A 272 1.94 -15.99 22.09
CA HIS A 272 2.30 -14.57 22.26
C HIS A 272 1.80 -13.96 23.59
N GLY A 273 1.33 -14.78 24.53
CA GLY A 273 0.87 -14.33 25.86
C GLY A 273 -0.43 -13.54 25.85
N ARG A 274 -1.23 -13.66 24.80
CA ARG A 274 -2.49 -12.90 24.60
C ARG A 274 -3.69 -13.80 24.30
N PRO A 275 -3.95 -14.86 25.11
CA PRO A 275 -5.06 -15.79 24.86
C PRO A 275 -6.43 -15.10 24.91
N GLU A 276 -6.56 -14.01 25.67
CA GLU A 276 -7.79 -13.19 25.79
C GLU A 276 -8.14 -12.45 24.50
N ALA A 277 -7.17 -12.25 23.60
CA ALA A 277 -7.40 -11.62 22.31
C ALA A 277 -8.08 -12.55 21.29
N PHE A 278 -8.24 -13.84 21.64
CA PHE A 278 -8.94 -14.80 20.79
C PHE A 278 -10.47 -14.69 20.94
N LYS A 279 -11.15 -14.67 19.80
CA LYS A 279 -12.60 -14.90 19.68
C LYS A 279 -12.88 -15.77 18.45
N PRO A 280 -13.85 -16.68 18.51
CA PRO A 280 -14.31 -17.39 17.31
C PRO A 280 -14.97 -16.38 16.35
N LEU A 281 -14.44 -16.26 15.16
CA LEU A 281 -15.02 -15.49 14.06
C LEU A 281 -15.32 -16.47 12.92
N LYS A 282 -16.60 -16.61 12.56
CA LYS A 282 -17.07 -17.47 11.48
C LYS A 282 -18.23 -16.81 10.77
N PRO A 283 -18.44 -17.09 9.47
CA PRO A 283 -19.68 -16.72 8.82
C PRO A 283 -20.87 -17.31 9.56
N ALA A 284 -22.00 -16.61 9.53
CA ALA A 284 -23.27 -17.13 10.04
C ALA A 284 -23.72 -18.38 9.25
N GLU A 285 -24.82 -19.01 9.66
CA GLU A 285 -25.41 -20.16 8.98
C GLU A 285 -25.57 -19.91 7.46
N VAL A 286 -26.00 -18.71 7.08
CA VAL A 286 -26.04 -18.26 5.70
C VAL A 286 -25.37 -16.88 5.63
N ALA A 287 -24.34 -16.76 4.81
CA ALA A 287 -23.65 -15.50 4.51
C ALA A 287 -23.68 -15.23 3.00
N TYR A 288 -23.94 -13.97 2.59
CA TYR A 288 -23.89 -13.55 1.20
C TYR A 288 -22.60 -12.80 0.90
N TYR A 289 -21.99 -13.13 -0.22
CA TYR A 289 -20.79 -12.48 -0.75
C TYR A 289 -21.04 -11.95 -2.15
N ASP A 290 -20.48 -10.79 -2.51
CA ASP A 290 -20.59 -10.16 -3.81
C ASP A 290 -19.81 -10.90 -4.93
N GLY A 291 -19.13 -11.96 -4.57
CA GLY A 291 -18.37 -12.85 -5.43
C GLY A 291 -17.63 -13.91 -4.62
N CYS A 292 -17.04 -14.87 -5.33
CA CYS A 292 -16.26 -15.92 -4.71
C CYS A 292 -15.02 -16.24 -5.56
N VAL A 293 -13.87 -16.28 -4.89
CA VAL A 293 -12.61 -16.80 -5.42
C VAL A 293 -12.41 -18.19 -4.80
N TYR A 294 -12.62 -19.23 -5.57
CA TYR A 294 -12.37 -20.60 -5.14
C TYR A 294 -10.91 -20.98 -5.39
N VAL A 295 -10.22 -21.44 -4.36
CA VAL A 295 -8.82 -21.85 -4.41
C VAL A 295 -8.66 -23.27 -3.89
N ASP A 296 -8.28 -24.19 -4.75
CA ASP A 296 -7.83 -25.52 -4.34
C ASP A 296 -6.32 -25.46 -4.08
N LEU A 297 -5.94 -25.40 -2.81
CA LEU A 297 -4.55 -25.29 -2.36
C LEU A 297 -3.67 -26.44 -2.86
N SER A 298 -4.24 -27.63 -3.08
CA SER A 298 -3.50 -28.81 -3.54
C SER A 298 -3.01 -28.69 -4.99
N THR A 299 -3.60 -27.78 -5.77
CA THR A 299 -3.29 -27.56 -7.18
C THR A 299 -2.44 -26.32 -7.43
N VAL A 300 -2.10 -25.56 -6.39
CA VAL A 300 -1.21 -24.40 -6.52
C VAL A 300 0.20 -24.90 -6.82
N GLU A 301 0.87 -24.26 -7.77
CA GLU A 301 2.25 -24.52 -8.16
C GLU A 301 3.18 -23.43 -7.64
N CYS A 302 4.49 -23.71 -7.61
CA CYS A 302 5.48 -22.67 -7.37
C CYS A 302 5.33 -21.57 -8.45
N THR A 303 5.12 -20.35 -8.00
CA THR A 303 4.69 -19.22 -8.85
C THR A 303 5.72 -18.10 -8.81
N ILE A 304 5.93 -17.45 -9.94
CA ILE A 304 6.75 -16.24 -10.07
C ILE A 304 5.88 -15.10 -10.61
N ALA A 305 6.03 -13.89 -10.07
CA ALA A 305 5.48 -12.69 -10.66
C ALA A 305 6.61 -11.88 -11.31
N LEU A 306 6.57 -11.77 -12.64
CA LEU A 306 7.58 -11.08 -13.43
C LEU A 306 7.51 -9.55 -13.23
N PRO A 307 8.59 -8.80 -13.51
CA PRO A 307 8.53 -7.34 -13.53
C PRO A 307 7.41 -6.86 -14.48
N MET A 308 6.65 -5.85 -14.20
CA MET A 308 6.76 -4.71 -13.27
C MET A 308 5.56 -4.68 -12.30
N HIS A 309 4.84 -5.77 -12.13
CA HIS A 309 3.65 -5.80 -11.29
C HIS A 309 3.44 -7.18 -10.65
N PRO A 310 2.96 -7.29 -9.39
CA PRO A 310 2.70 -8.57 -8.73
C PRO A 310 1.64 -9.45 -9.41
N SER A 311 0.85 -8.90 -10.33
CA SER A 311 -0.15 -9.65 -11.09
C SER A 311 0.36 -10.34 -12.38
N TYR A 312 1.62 -10.09 -12.76
CA TYR A 312 2.21 -10.75 -13.93
C TYR A 312 2.74 -12.13 -13.55
N THR A 313 1.83 -13.03 -13.22
CA THR A 313 2.12 -14.31 -12.58
C THR A 313 2.13 -15.47 -13.57
N TYR A 314 3.11 -16.36 -13.39
CA TYR A 314 3.26 -17.61 -14.12
C TYR A 314 3.67 -18.72 -13.14
N ALA A 315 3.21 -19.95 -13.39
CA ALA A 315 3.86 -21.09 -12.77
C ALA A 315 5.34 -21.13 -13.23
N ILE A 316 6.26 -21.45 -12.34
CA ILE A 316 7.69 -21.54 -12.72
C ILE A 316 7.88 -22.58 -13.82
N SER A 317 7.11 -23.68 -13.78
CA SER A 317 7.08 -24.71 -14.81
C SER A 317 6.68 -24.18 -16.19
N GLU A 318 5.61 -23.33 -16.23
CA GLU A 318 5.13 -22.67 -17.44
C GLU A 318 6.16 -21.69 -18.00
N LEU A 319 6.75 -20.86 -17.11
CA LEU A 319 7.78 -19.91 -17.49
C LEU A 319 9.01 -20.61 -18.08
N LYS A 320 9.47 -21.70 -17.45
CA LYS A 320 10.61 -22.49 -17.97
C LYS A 320 10.33 -23.11 -19.34
N ALA A 321 9.10 -23.60 -19.56
CA ALA A 321 8.70 -24.21 -20.83
C ALA A 321 8.60 -23.20 -21.98
N ASN A 322 8.29 -21.93 -21.70
CA ASN A 322 8.02 -20.88 -22.66
C ASN A 322 8.89 -19.64 -22.43
N ALA A 323 10.10 -19.81 -21.93
CA ALA A 323 10.95 -18.72 -21.42
C ALA A 323 11.17 -17.58 -22.41
N ALA A 324 11.48 -17.90 -23.68
CA ALA A 324 11.76 -16.88 -24.68
C ALA A 324 10.55 -15.98 -24.95
N ASP A 325 9.38 -16.56 -25.15
CA ASP A 325 8.16 -15.81 -25.48
C ASP A 325 7.68 -14.96 -24.28
N ILE A 326 7.63 -15.57 -23.08
CA ILE A 326 7.15 -14.88 -21.88
C ILE A 326 8.09 -13.76 -21.46
N LEU A 327 9.41 -14.00 -21.43
CA LEU A 327 10.38 -12.99 -21.03
C LEU A 327 10.48 -11.87 -22.07
N HIS A 328 10.34 -12.19 -23.37
CA HIS A 328 10.30 -11.17 -24.42
C HIS A 328 9.07 -10.27 -24.27
N GLU A 329 7.88 -10.84 -24.11
CA GLU A 329 6.65 -10.08 -23.89
C GLU A 329 6.73 -9.19 -22.64
N CYS A 330 7.24 -9.74 -21.54
CA CYS A 330 7.46 -8.99 -20.30
C CYS A 330 8.44 -7.81 -20.51
N GLN A 331 9.54 -8.05 -21.17
CA GLN A 331 10.55 -7.04 -21.49
C GLN A 331 9.98 -5.91 -22.35
N GLU A 332 9.22 -6.22 -23.40
CA GLU A 332 8.59 -5.21 -24.25
C GLU A 332 7.57 -4.36 -23.49
N LYS A 333 6.71 -4.99 -22.67
CA LYS A 333 5.76 -4.28 -21.80
C LYS A 333 6.46 -3.37 -20.79
N ALA A 334 7.55 -3.84 -20.20
CA ALA A 334 8.34 -3.05 -19.26
C ALA A 334 9.00 -1.84 -19.96
N ASN A 335 9.65 -2.08 -21.09
CA ASN A 335 10.37 -1.07 -21.84
C ASN A 335 9.46 -0.01 -22.47
N ALA A 336 8.18 -0.32 -22.68
CA ALA A 336 7.18 0.66 -23.11
C ALA A 336 6.84 1.69 -22.00
N GLN A 337 7.08 1.35 -20.73
CA GLN A 337 6.75 2.20 -19.57
C GLN A 337 7.97 2.95 -19.01
N ILE A 338 9.19 2.58 -19.42
CA ILE A 338 10.43 3.10 -18.86
C ILE A 338 11.14 3.98 -19.89
N THR A 339 11.58 5.16 -19.45
CA THR A 339 12.35 6.11 -20.26
C THR A 339 13.77 6.24 -19.70
N GLY A 340 14.78 6.23 -20.56
CA GLY A 340 16.19 6.49 -20.21
C GLY A 340 17.05 5.24 -20.00
N ALA A 341 16.45 4.07 -19.77
CA ALA A 341 17.12 2.77 -19.72
C ALA A 341 16.21 1.68 -20.27
N LYS A 342 16.74 0.49 -20.46
CA LYS A 342 15.96 -0.68 -20.90
C LYS A 342 16.24 -1.88 -20.03
N LEU A 343 15.18 -2.61 -19.69
CA LEU A 343 15.26 -3.92 -19.08
C LEU A 343 15.61 -4.96 -20.14
N ASP A 344 16.59 -5.82 -19.84
CA ASP A 344 17.00 -6.94 -20.70
C ASP A 344 16.83 -8.26 -19.94
N LEU A 345 15.68 -8.92 -20.14
CA LEU A 345 15.40 -10.22 -19.61
C LEU A 345 15.83 -11.34 -20.54
N MET A 346 15.97 -11.07 -21.83
CA MET A 346 16.35 -12.09 -22.82
C MET A 346 17.79 -12.58 -22.60
N SER A 347 18.70 -11.72 -22.13
CA SER A 347 20.07 -12.09 -21.77
C SER A 347 20.15 -13.07 -20.58
N LYS A 348 19.06 -13.23 -19.83
CA LYS A 348 18.97 -14.17 -18.70
C LYS A 348 18.69 -15.62 -19.13
N ILE A 349 18.41 -15.86 -20.40
CA ILE A 349 18.28 -17.20 -20.96
C ILE A 349 19.66 -17.64 -21.42
N ARG A 350 20.23 -18.65 -20.75
CA ARG A 350 21.56 -19.19 -21.07
C ARG A 350 21.44 -20.73 -21.15
N GLY A 351 21.78 -21.32 -22.29
CA GLY A 351 21.70 -22.77 -22.49
C GLY A 351 20.28 -23.36 -22.34
N GLY A 352 19.25 -22.55 -22.64
CA GLY A 352 17.85 -22.96 -22.49
C GLY A 352 17.30 -22.85 -21.08
N GLU A 353 18.09 -22.40 -20.11
CA GLU A 353 17.71 -22.21 -18.71
C GLU A 353 17.67 -20.71 -18.36
N ILE A 354 16.82 -20.33 -17.37
CA ILE A 354 16.72 -18.96 -16.86
C ILE A 354 17.68 -18.79 -15.68
N TRP A 355 18.48 -17.73 -15.71
CA TRP A 355 19.45 -17.40 -14.67
C TRP A 355 19.09 -16.07 -14.02
N VAL A 356 19.23 -16.03 -12.71
CA VAL A 356 19.00 -14.83 -11.87
C VAL A 356 20.26 -14.52 -11.08
N ASP A 357 20.41 -13.25 -10.69
CA ASP A 357 21.66 -12.75 -10.12
C ASP A 357 21.57 -12.53 -8.62
N GLN A 358 20.32 -12.40 -8.07
CA GLN A 358 20.12 -12.12 -6.65
C GLN A 358 18.84 -12.79 -6.14
N GLY A 359 18.92 -13.36 -4.92
CA GLY A 359 17.79 -13.87 -4.15
C GLY A 359 17.63 -13.13 -2.83
N LEU A 360 16.40 -12.73 -2.49
CA LEU A 360 16.08 -12.02 -1.24
C LEU A 360 14.87 -12.64 -0.55
N VAL A 361 15.01 -12.90 0.75
CA VAL A 361 13.90 -13.29 1.63
C VAL A 361 13.78 -12.24 2.71
N ALA A 362 12.74 -11.41 2.66
CA ALA A 362 12.71 -10.22 3.51
C ALA A 362 11.30 -9.76 3.91
N GLY A 363 11.26 -8.93 4.94
CA GLY A 363 10.08 -8.20 5.38
C GLY A 363 9.05 -9.05 6.10
N CYS A 364 7.85 -8.49 6.19
CA CYS A 364 6.72 -9.10 6.90
C CYS A 364 6.08 -10.29 6.17
N SER A 365 6.40 -10.49 4.89
CA SER A 365 5.95 -11.63 4.08
C SER A 365 6.98 -12.75 4.04
N GLY A 366 8.24 -12.43 3.70
CA GLY A 366 9.30 -13.41 3.53
C GLY A 366 10.03 -13.78 4.82
N GLY A 367 10.28 -12.81 5.70
CA GLY A 367 11.09 -12.97 6.91
C GLY A 367 10.41 -13.63 8.11
N THR A 368 9.31 -14.37 7.91
CA THR A 368 8.62 -15.11 8.97
C THR A 368 9.46 -16.30 9.45
N PHE A 369 9.23 -16.74 10.68
CA PHE A 369 9.97 -17.86 11.27
C PHE A 369 9.90 -19.12 10.40
N ASP A 370 8.70 -19.51 9.97
CA ASP A 370 8.48 -20.73 9.15
C ASP A 370 9.16 -20.62 7.79
N ASN A 371 9.12 -19.47 7.12
CA ASN A 371 9.77 -19.27 5.84
C ASN A 371 11.30 -19.38 5.96
N VAL A 372 11.88 -18.75 6.99
CA VAL A 372 13.34 -18.78 7.21
C VAL A 372 13.81 -20.18 7.61
N CYS A 373 13.02 -20.92 8.39
CA CYS A 373 13.32 -22.34 8.67
C CYS A 373 13.29 -23.20 7.39
N ALA A 374 12.30 -23.01 6.52
CA ALA A 374 12.23 -23.72 5.25
C ALA A 374 13.41 -23.39 4.32
N VAL A 375 13.86 -22.12 4.32
CA VAL A 375 15.09 -21.71 3.61
C VAL A 375 16.30 -22.45 4.17
N ALA A 376 16.43 -22.52 5.51
CA ALA A 376 17.52 -23.23 6.17
C ALA A 376 17.52 -24.73 5.82
N ASP A 377 16.37 -25.38 5.78
CA ASP A 377 16.24 -26.79 5.44
C ASP A 377 16.74 -27.07 4.00
N ILE A 378 16.46 -26.17 3.05
CA ILE A 378 16.95 -26.29 1.67
C ILE A 378 18.46 -26.02 1.58
N LEU A 379 18.94 -25.00 2.28
CA LEU A 379 20.35 -24.57 2.22
C LEU A 379 21.29 -25.48 3.01
N ARG A 380 20.78 -26.28 3.96
CA ARG A 380 21.60 -27.14 4.84
C ARG A 380 22.47 -28.13 4.03
N GLY A 381 23.79 -28.00 4.21
CA GLY A 381 24.77 -28.83 3.51
C GLY A 381 25.03 -28.46 2.05
N HIS A 382 24.42 -27.36 1.58
CA HIS A 382 24.63 -26.82 0.24
C HIS A 382 25.39 -25.51 0.26
N SER A 383 25.67 -24.95 -0.91
CA SER A 383 26.32 -23.66 -1.10
C SER A 383 25.54 -22.82 -2.11
N CYS A 384 25.45 -21.53 -1.86
CA CYS A 384 24.92 -20.57 -2.84
C CYS A 384 25.91 -20.30 -4.01
N GLY A 385 27.05 -20.98 -4.00
CA GLY A 385 28.12 -20.80 -5.00
C GLY A 385 29.03 -19.64 -4.68
N ASN A 386 30.04 -19.47 -5.53
CA ASN A 386 31.04 -18.38 -5.46
C ASN A 386 31.06 -17.53 -6.73
N GLY A 387 30.01 -17.61 -7.53
CA GLY A 387 29.82 -16.82 -8.76
C GLY A 387 29.09 -15.51 -8.52
N GLU A 388 28.35 -15.09 -9.52
CA GLU A 388 27.63 -13.80 -9.52
C GLU A 388 26.39 -13.80 -8.60
N PHE A 389 25.76 -14.97 -8.38
CA PHE A 389 24.55 -15.09 -7.56
C PHE A 389 24.83 -14.77 -6.08
N LYS A 390 23.99 -13.94 -5.49
CA LYS A 390 24.04 -13.58 -4.07
C LYS A 390 22.67 -13.71 -3.40
N MET A 391 22.64 -14.09 -2.13
CA MET A 391 21.42 -14.24 -1.35
C MET A 391 21.50 -13.51 -0.01
N SER A 392 20.40 -12.85 0.38
CA SER A 392 20.24 -12.26 1.72
C SER A 392 18.90 -12.66 2.35
N VAL A 393 18.91 -12.81 3.68
CA VAL A 393 17.74 -13.17 4.50
C VAL A 393 17.56 -12.17 5.62
N TYR A 394 16.35 -11.63 5.76
CA TYR A 394 15.97 -10.62 6.75
C TYR A 394 14.83 -11.18 7.62
N PRO A 395 15.09 -11.67 8.85
CA PRO A 395 14.02 -12.04 9.77
C PRO A 395 13.09 -10.86 10.08
N GLY A 396 11.80 -11.12 10.30
CA GLY A 396 10.79 -10.05 10.43
C GLY A 396 10.72 -9.40 11.82
N SER A 397 11.21 -10.10 12.87
CA SER A 397 11.22 -9.59 14.25
C SER A 397 12.37 -10.17 15.05
N MET A 398 12.78 -9.47 16.11
CA MET A 398 13.86 -9.92 17.00
C MET A 398 13.47 -11.19 17.79
N PRO A 399 12.22 -11.37 18.25
CA PRO A 399 11.82 -12.66 18.83
C PRO A 399 12.00 -13.84 17.85
N ALA A 400 11.60 -13.68 16.58
CA ALA A 400 11.83 -14.70 15.55
C ALA A 400 13.33 -14.90 15.28
N TYR A 401 14.09 -13.81 15.16
CA TYR A 401 15.55 -13.85 14.95
C TYR A 401 16.25 -14.68 16.04
N ILE A 402 15.91 -14.45 17.32
CA ILE A 402 16.46 -15.18 18.45
C ILE A 402 16.12 -16.67 18.40
N GLN A 403 14.89 -17.03 18.03
CA GLN A 403 14.49 -18.44 17.88
C GLN A 403 15.21 -19.12 16.70
N LEU A 404 15.42 -18.41 15.59
CA LEU A 404 16.19 -18.89 14.43
C LEU A 404 17.67 -19.08 14.75
N MET A 405 18.26 -18.30 15.68
CA MET A 405 19.59 -18.56 16.21
C MET A 405 19.59 -19.81 17.08
N LYS A 406 18.63 -19.94 18.00
CA LYS A 406 18.55 -21.06 18.95
C LYS A 406 18.35 -22.41 18.26
N ASN A 407 17.57 -22.49 17.17
CA ASN A 407 17.33 -23.74 16.44
C ASN A 407 18.40 -24.04 15.38
N GLY A 408 19.38 -23.16 15.18
CA GLY A 408 20.48 -23.34 14.22
C GLY A 408 20.17 -22.93 12.77
N ALA A 409 18.95 -22.51 12.44
CA ALA A 409 18.57 -22.14 11.09
C ALA A 409 19.45 -21.03 10.50
N LEU A 410 19.80 -19.99 11.29
CA LEU A 410 20.70 -18.94 10.82
C LEU A 410 22.13 -19.45 10.60
N THR A 411 22.57 -20.47 11.36
CA THR A 411 23.87 -21.10 11.15
C THR A 411 23.90 -21.83 9.81
N ASP A 412 22.86 -22.59 9.48
CA ASP A 412 22.77 -23.32 8.20
C ASP A 412 22.76 -22.34 7.02
N ILE A 413 21.97 -21.25 7.11
CA ILE A 413 21.89 -20.19 6.10
C ILE A 413 23.25 -19.51 5.88
N ALA A 414 23.92 -19.11 6.97
CA ALA A 414 25.24 -18.47 6.89
C ALA A 414 26.31 -19.40 6.34
N SER A 415 26.28 -20.68 6.75
CA SER A 415 27.22 -21.71 6.29
C SER A 415 27.08 -22.00 4.78
N ALA A 416 25.89 -21.83 4.22
CA ALA A 416 25.66 -21.92 2.77
C ALA A 416 26.18 -20.70 1.99
N GLY A 417 26.60 -19.63 2.66
CA GLY A 417 27.09 -18.39 2.03
C GLY A 417 26.03 -17.30 1.85
N ALA A 418 24.81 -17.49 2.33
CA ALA A 418 23.81 -16.44 2.33
C ALA A 418 24.05 -15.42 3.46
N ILE A 419 23.71 -14.15 3.25
CA ILE A 419 23.94 -13.08 4.21
C ILE A 419 22.71 -12.90 5.08
N ILE A 420 22.90 -12.93 6.41
CA ILE A 420 21.84 -12.63 7.37
C ILE A 420 21.87 -11.14 7.68
N ARG A 421 20.70 -10.53 7.63
CA ARG A 421 20.50 -9.10 7.92
C ARG A 421 19.60 -8.91 9.14
N GLU A 422 19.48 -7.67 9.59
CA GLU A 422 18.61 -7.28 10.71
C GLU A 422 17.13 -7.20 10.26
N CYS A 423 16.23 -7.00 11.25
CA CYS A 423 14.79 -6.78 11.03
C CYS A 423 14.54 -5.42 10.37
N PHE A 424 14.42 -5.41 9.04
CA PHE A 424 14.39 -4.19 8.25
C PHE A 424 13.53 -4.36 6.99
N CYS A 425 12.73 -3.34 6.64
CA CYS A 425 11.87 -3.33 5.45
C CYS A 425 12.56 -2.85 4.17
N GLY A 426 13.84 -2.47 4.23
CA GLY A 426 14.58 -1.82 3.14
C GLY A 426 14.43 -2.44 1.76
N PRO A 427 14.63 -3.75 1.58
CA PRO A 427 14.50 -4.39 0.28
C PRO A 427 13.11 -4.29 -0.34
N CYS A 428 12.05 -4.11 0.49
CA CYS A 428 10.68 -3.97 -0.01
C CYS A 428 10.43 -2.62 -0.70
N PHE A 429 11.28 -1.60 -0.49
CA PHE A 429 11.08 -0.27 -1.06
C PHE A 429 12.34 0.36 -1.70
N GLY A 430 13.34 -0.46 -2.01
CA GLY A 430 14.54 -0.03 -2.74
C GLY A 430 15.63 0.60 -1.89
N ALA A 431 15.70 0.23 -0.61
CA ALA A 431 16.79 0.61 0.29
C ALA A 431 17.41 -0.65 0.90
N GLY A 432 18.63 -0.96 0.53
CA GLY A 432 19.36 -2.17 0.94
C GLY A 432 19.21 -3.33 -0.04
N ASP A 433 20.31 -4.05 -0.23
CA ASP A 433 20.45 -5.16 -1.18
C ASP A 433 19.89 -4.84 -2.57
N THR A 434 20.22 -3.64 -3.08
CA THR A 434 19.86 -3.25 -4.44
C THR A 434 20.67 -4.07 -5.44
N PRO A 435 20.05 -4.53 -6.55
CA PRO A 435 20.78 -5.23 -7.60
C PRO A 435 21.65 -4.25 -8.42
N ALA A 436 22.68 -4.77 -9.06
CA ALA A 436 23.48 -3.99 -9.99
C ALA A 436 22.71 -3.73 -11.30
N ASN A 437 23.26 -2.83 -12.13
CA ASN A 437 22.69 -2.54 -13.45
C ASN A 437 22.66 -3.80 -14.32
N GLY A 438 21.51 -4.09 -14.91
CA GLY A 438 21.28 -5.29 -15.73
C GLY A 438 21.06 -6.59 -14.94
N GLU A 439 21.09 -6.58 -13.60
CA GLU A 439 20.79 -7.76 -12.80
C GLU A 439 19.28 -8.08 -12.77
N PHE A 440 18.98 -9.35 -12.55
CA PHE A 440 17.64 -9.88 -12.33
C PHE A 440 17.55 -10.49 -10.92
N SER A 441 16.72 -9.88 -10.06
CA SER A 441 16.54 -10.25 -8.65
C SER A 441 15.22 -10.98 -8.46
N ILE A 442 15.23 -12.09 -7.72
CA ILE A 442 14.03 -12.78 -7.23
C ILE A 442 13.84 -12.54 -5.74
N ARG A 443 12.63 -12.16 -5.33
CA ARG A 443 12.38 -11.71 -3.96
C ARG A 443 11.13 -12.30 -3.35
N HIS A 444 11.21 -12.76 -2.12
CA HIS A 444 10.04 -12.90 -1.26
C HIS A 444 9.88 -11.60 -0.49
N THR A 445 9.30 -10.63 -1.15
CA THR A 445 8.86 -9.32 -0.65
C THR A 445 7.47 -9.07 -1.21
N THR A 446 6.93 -7.85 -1.04
CA THR A 446 5.54 -7.60 -1.40
C THR A 446 5.35 -6.99 -2.78
N ARG A 447 6.36 -6.34 -3.36
CA ARG A 447 6.21 -5.56 -4.62
C ARG A 447 7.42 -5.63 -5.54
N ASN A 448 7.14 -5.57 -6.84
CA ASN A 448 8.13 -5.50 -7.92
C ASN A 448 7.78 -4.41 -8.95
N PHE A 449 7.19 -3.31 -8.51
CA PHE A 449 6.87 -2.16 -9.36
C PHE A 449 8.13 -1.55 -10.00
N PRO A 450 7.98 -0.79 -11.10
CA PRO A 450 9.10 -0.14 -11.78
C PRO A 450 10.00 0.64 -10.81
N ASN A 451 11.31 0.42 -10.93
CA ASN A 451 12.38 1.13 -10.19
C ASN A 451 12.30 1.00 -8.65
N ARG A 452 11.47 0.11 -8.14
CA ARG A 452 11.32 -0.09 -6.69
C ARG A 452 12.54 -0.75 -6.05
N GLU A 453 13.35 -1.41 -6.84
CA GLU A 453 14.63 -2.00 -6.45
C GLU A 453 15.76 -0.97 -6.24
N GLY A 454 15.57 0.28 -6.67
CA GLY A 454 16.52 1.37 -6.53
C GLY A 454 17.16 1.86 -7.84
N SER A 455 16.78 1.29 -8.99
CA SER A 455 17.26 1.74 -10.32
C SER A 455 16.89 3.20 -10.60
N LYS A 456 17.75 3.86 -11.37
CA LYS A 456 17.55 5.23 -11.86
C LYS A 456 17.65 5.25 -13.38
N PRO A 457 16.58 4.99 -14.12
CA PRO A 457 16.61 4.92 -15.59
C PRO A 457 17.12 6.18 -16.25
N GLY A 458 16.85 7.37 -15.69
CA GLY A 458 17.40 8.65 -16.17
C GLY A 458 18.93 8.77 -16.09
N GLU A 459 19.58 7.90 -15.30
CA GLU A 459 21.03 7.77 -15.19
C GLU A 459 21.54 6.52 -15.96
N GLY A 460 20.69 5.90 -16.78
CA GLY A 460 21.02 4.69 -17.55
C GLY A 460 21.02 3.39 -16.73
N GLN A 461 20.47 3.41 -15.51
CA GLN A 461 20.41 2.23 -14.63
C GLN A 461 19.07 1.53 -14.75
N MET A 462 19.11 0.20 -14.86
CA MET A 462 17.92 -0.65 -14.86
C MET A 462 18.23 -2.03 -14.26
N ALA A 463 17.33 -2.56 -13.46
CA ALA A 463 17.38 -3.94 -12.97
C ALA A 463 15.96 -4.51 -12.93
N GLY A 464 15.84 -5.84 -13.08
CA GLY A 464 14.56 -6.53 -12.99
C GLY A 464 14.33 -7.10 -11.60
N VAL A 465 13.08 -6.99 -11.11
CA VAL A 465 12.65 -7.68 -9.88
C VAL A 465 11.45 -8.56 -10.16
N ALA A 466 11.54 -9.83 -9.81
CA ALA A 466 10.42 -10.76 -9.76
C ALA A 466 10.09 -11.16 -8.31
N LEU A 467 8.83 -11.47 -8.04
CA LEU A 467 8.41 -12.01 -6.74
C LEU A 467 8.31 -13.53 -6.81
N MET A 468 8.80 -14.19 -5.76
CA MET A 468 8.84 -15.64 -5.65
C MET A 468 8.81 -16.09 -4.20
N ASP A 469 8.33 -17.31 -3.92
CA ASP A 469 8.38 -17.84 -2.55
C ASP A 469 9.82 -18.12 -2.07
N ALA A 470 10.03 -17.96 -0.78
CA ALA A 470 11.31 -18.13 -0.10
C ALA A 470 11.93 -19.51 -0.38
N ARG A 471 11.11 -20.56 -0.49
CA ARG A 471 11.55 -21.95 -0.77
C ARG A 471 12.11 -22.06 -2.18
N SER A 472 11.45 -21.49 -3.17
CA SER A 472 11.93 -21.49 -4.56
C SER A 472 13.14 -20.56 -4.75
N ILE A 473 13.27 -19.47 -3.95
CA ILE A 473 14.49 -18.66 -3.90
C ILE A 473 15.67 -19.48 -3.38
N ALA A 474 15.49 -20.22 -2.28
CA ALA A 474 16.53 -21.09 -1.74
C ALA A 474 16.89 -22.25 -2.71
N ALA A 475 15.91 -22.83 -3.39
CA ALA A 475 16.13 -23.84 -4.43
C ALA A 475 16.95 -23.29 -5.60
N THR A 476 16.69 -22.06 -6.00
CA THR A 476 17.46 -21.34 -7.02
C THR A 476 18.89 -21.04 -6.54
N ALA A 477 19.05 -20.69 -5.26
CA ALA A 477 20.36 -20.42 -4.66
C ALA A 477 21.29 -21.62 -4.67
N ILE A 478 20.83 -22.81 -4.27
CA ILE A 478 21.66 -24.03 -4.28
C ILE A 478 22.01 -24.49 -5.71
N ASN A 479 21.32 -23.98 -6.71
CA ASN A 479 21.60 -24.18 -8.14
C ASN A 479 22.39 -23.02 -8.76
N GLY A 480 23.04 -22.18 -7.92
CA GLY A 480 23.94 -21.09 -8.37
C GLY A 480 23.24 -19.99 -9.15
N GLY A 481 21.95 -19.76 -8.94
CA GLY A 481 21.14 -18.75 -9.64
C GLY A 481 20.32 -19.30 -10.82
N ARG A 482 20.38 -20.60 -11.12
CA ARG A 482 19.48 -21.22 -12.11
C ARG A 482 18.08 -21.32 -11.54
N LEU A 483 17.10 -20.69 -12.16
CA LEU A 483 15.71 -20.63 -11.70
C LEU A 483 15.14 -22.05 -11.46
N THR A 484 14.80 -22.34 -10.22
CA THR A 484 14.35 -23.66 -9.77
C THR A 484 13.12 -23.53 -8.88
N ALA A 485 12.07 -24.29 -9.16
CA ALA A 485 10.94 -24.42 -8.26
C ALA A 485 11.31 -25.30 -7.06
N ALA A 486 10.84 -24.94 -5.86
CA ALA A 486 11.10 -25.76 -4.68
C ALA A 486 10.51 -27.17 -4.78
N THR A 487 9.43 -27.33 -5.54
CA THR A 487 8.81 -28.62 -5.85
C THR A 487 9.65 -29.51 -6.79
N ASP A 488 10.71 -28.99 -7.40
CA ASP A 488 11.66 -29.78 -8.20
C ASP A 488 12.71 -30.48 -7.30
N LEU A 489 12.69 -30.20 -5.98
CA LEU A 489 13.61 -30.75 -4.99
C LEU A 489 12.90 -31.74 -4.06
N ASP A 490 13.63 -32.74 -3.61
CA ASP A 490 13.20 -33.65 -2.52
C ASP A 490 13.76 -33.13 -1.19
N VAL A 491 12.98 -32.32 -0.47
CA VAL A 491 13.39 -31.67 0.79
C VAL A 491 12.53 -32.17 1.95
N ALA A 492 13.18 -32.65 3.00
CA ALA A 492 12.52 -32.93 4.28
C ALA A 492 12.43 -31.68 5.12
N TYR A 493 11.27 -30.96 5.07
CA TYR A 493 11.04 -29.78 5.90
C TYR A 493 10.85 -30.15 7.37
N THR A 494 11.58 -29.48 8.26
CA THR A 494 11.64 -29.84 9.69
C THR A 494 10.47 -29.26 10.50
N HIS A 495 9.83 -28.17 10.05
CA HIS A 495 8.73 -27.49 10.73
C HIS A 495 8.94 -27.32 12.24
N PRO A 496 10.02 -26.65 12.70
CA PRO A 496 10.31 -26.52 14.12
C PRO A 496 9.24 -25.68 14.83
N GLN A 497 8.96 -26.02 16.09
CA GLN A 497 8.02 -25.26 16.89
C GLN A 497 8.56 -23.87 17.21
N TYR A 498 7.74 -22.85 17.01
CA TYR A 498 8.04 -21.46 17.41
C TYR A 498 7.70 -21.22 18.89
N PHE A 499 8.59 -20.51 19.58
CA PHE A 499 8.40 -20.05 20.95
C PHE A 499 8.61 -18.55 20.98
N PHE A 500 7.56 -17.79 21.25
CA PHE A 500 7.66 -16.33 21.40
C PHE A 500 8.30 -15.96 22.73
N ASP A 501 9.38 -15.18 22.68
CA ASP A 501 10.03 -14.56 23.85
C ASP A 501 9.93 -13.04 23.71
N GLY A 502 8.94 -12.44 24.36
CA GLY A 502 8.69 -11.01 24.35
C GLY A 502 9.66 -10.18 25.19
N SER A 503 10.58 -10.80 25.94
CA SER A 503 11.47 -10.10 26.86
C SER A 503 12.37 -9.05 26.18
N VAL A 504 12.69 -9.24 24.90
CA VAL A 504 13.45 -8.25 24.12
C VAL A 504 12.65 -6.98 23.88
N TYR A 505 11.33 -7.10 23.68
CA TYR A 505 10.44 -5.95 23.56
C TYR A 505 10.29 -5.21 24.89
N GLU A 506 10.13 -5.94 26.01
CA GLU A 506 10.06 -5.35 27.34
C GLU A 506 11.29 -4.50 27.68
N LYS A 507 12.48 -4.89 27.18
CA LYS A 507 13.74 -4.19 27.39
C LYS A 507 13.97 -2.99 26.48
N ARG A 508 13.33 -2.94 25.31
CA ARG A 508 13.70 -1.98 24.26
C ARG A 508 12.53 -1.12 23.75
N VAL A 509 11.30 -1.59 23.80
CA VAL A 509 10.13 -0.84 23.34
C VAL A 509 9.66 0.07 24.47
N TYR A 510 9.54 1.36 24.17
CA TYR A 510 8.92 2.30 25.11
C TYR A 510 7.40 2.26 24.94
N ASN A 511 6.68 1.93 25.99
CA ASN A 511 5.23 1.95 26.03
C ASN A 511 4.72 3.06 26.96
N GLY A 512 4.40 4.20 26.37
CA GLY A 512 3.84 5.38 27.03
C GLY A 512 2.32 5.49 26.95
N TYR A 513 1.61 4.52 26.37
CA TYR A 513 0.16 4.60 26.24
C TYR A 513 -0.51 4.73 27.62
N GLY A 514 -1.40 5.74 27.74
CA GLY A 514 -2.00 6.12 29.02
C GLY A 514 -1.08 6.90 29.99
N LYS A 515 0.16 7.18 29.61
CA LYS A 515 1.17 7.86 30.42
C LYS A 515 1.76 9.07 29.69
N ALA A 516 0.92 9.85 29.00
CA ALA A 516 1.37 11.04 28.31
C ALA A 516 2.02 12.05 29.26
N GLU A 517 3.11 12.66 28.80
CA GLU A 517 3.89 13.68 29.50
C GLU A 517 3.78 15.03 28.73
N PRO A 518 2.73 15.83 28.90
CA PRO A 518 2.47 17.00 28.06
C PRO A 518 3.62 18.00 27.98
N GLU A 519 4.41 18.11 29.06
CA GLU A 519 5.56 19.02 29.16
C GLU A 519 6.84 18.45 28.52
N HIS A 520 6.82 17.18 28.07
CA HIS A 520 7.98 16.60 27.41
C HIS A 520 8.29 17.37 26.12
N GLU A 521 9.52 17.76 25.91
CA GLU A 521 9.93 18.53 24.73
C GLU A 521 10.07 17.63 23.50
N LEU A 522 9.50 18.06 22.37
CA LEU A 522 9.70 17.37 21.09
C LEU A 522 11.11 17.64 20.56
N ARG A 523 11.83 16.59 20.24
CA ARG A 523 13.17 16.67 19.64
C ARG A 523 13.04 16.89 18.13
N MET A 524 13.13 18.16 17.71
CA MET A 524 13.08 18.55 16.30
C MET A 524 14.49 18.52 15.70
N GLY A 525 14.74 17.59 14.77
CA GLY A 525 15.96 17.63 13.96
C GLY A 525 15.92 18.73 12.90
N PRO A 526 17.08 19.18 12.38
CA PRO A 526 17.13 20.27 11.38
C PRO A 526 16.32 20.02 10.11
N ASN A 527 16.12 18.76 9.74
CA ASN A 527 15.32 18.38 8.58
C ASN A 527 13.81 18.36 8.85
N ILE A 528 13.38 18.24 10.11
CA ILE A 528 11.96 18.17 10.46
C ILE A 528 11.35 19.57 10.33
N LYS A 529 10.36 19.72 9.45
CA LYS A 529 9.71 21.01 9.15
C LYS A 529 8.19 20.86 9.29
N ASP A 530 7.57 21.98 9.71
CA ASP A 530 6.12 22.09 9.68
C ASP A 530 5.61 22.17 8.24
N TRP A 531 4.32 21.86 8.07
CA TRP A 531 3.66 22.03 6.80
C TRP A 531 3.57 23.51 6.42
N PRO A 532 3.83 23.88 5.15
CA PRO A 532 3.55 25.23 4.66
C PRO A 532 2.04 25.50 4.68
N GLU A 533 1.68 26.76 4.83
CA GLU A 533 0.30 27.18 4.74
C GLU A 533 -0.29 26.84 3.37
N GLN A 534 -1.57 26.45 3.36
CA GLN A 534 -2.28 26.08 2.15
C GLN A 534 -3.46 27.02 1.95
N PRO A 535 -3.61 27.63 0.76
CA PRO A 535 -4.75 28.51 0.48
C PRO A 535 -6.05 27.70 0.42
N ALA A 536 -7.15 28.33 0.83
CA ALA A 536 -8.50 27.83 0.64
C ALA A 536 -8.88 27.84 -0.86
N LEU A 537 -9.82 26.99 -1.24
CA LEU A 537 -10.38 27.01 -2.59
C LEU A 537 -11.19 28.30 -2.79
N SER A 538 -10.89 29.07 -3.82
CA SER A 538 -11.67 30.24 -4.24
C SER A 538 -12.95 29.85 -4.97
N ASP A 539 -13.78 30.81 -5.34
CA ASP A 539 -15.05 30.58 -6.05
C ASP A 539 -14.82 29.77 -7.35
N ASP A 540 -13.81 30.18 -8.11
CA ASP A 540 -13.39 29.56 -9.36
C ASP A 540 -12.01 28.91 -9.22
N LEU A 541 -11.72 27.94 -10.07
CA LEU A 541 -10.44 27.24 -10.16
C LEU A 541 -9.86 27.37 -11.57
N LEU A 542 -8.60 27.78 -11.66
CA LEU A 542 -7.81 27.73 -12.90
C LEU A 542 -6.56 26.89 -12.67
N VAL A 543 -6.45 25.76 -13.34
CA VAL A 543 -5.27 24.87 -13.20
C VAL A 543 -4.55 24.65 -14.53
N LYS A 544 -3.22 24.65 -14.49
CA LYS A 544 -2.37 24.28 -15.62
C LYS A 544 -2.02 22.81 -15.58
N VAL A 545 -2.19 22.09 -16.69
CA VAL A 545 -1.74 20.70 -16.85
C VAL A 545 -0.21 20.71 -16.95
N VAL A 546 0.48 20.39 -15.88
CA VAL A 546 1.95 20.43 -15.79
C VAL A 546 2.60 19.07 -15.94
N SER A 547 1.81 18.00 -15.98
CA SER A 547 2.23 16.65 -16.40
C SER A 547 1.06 15.92 -17.05
N TYR A 548 1.34 15.15 -18.11
CA TYR A 548 0.32 14.41 -18.87
C TYR A 548 0.78 12.96 -19.02
N ILE A 549 0.13 12.05 -18.28
CA ILE A 549 0.55 10.64 -18.14
C ILE A 549 -0.53 9.73 -18.71
N THR A 550 -0.21 9.03 -19.77
CA THR A 550 -1.15 8.15 -20.51
C THR A 550 -0.94 6.66 -20.22
N ASP A 551 -0.05 6.31 -19.29
CA ASP A 551 0.11 4.92 -18.88
C ASP A 551 -1.19 4.35 -18.32
N PRO A 552 -1.46 3.05 -18.52
CA PRO A 552 -2.67 2.42 -18.02
C PRO A 552 -2.88 2.58 -16.52
N VAL A 553 -1.78 2.58 -15.75
CA VAL A 553 -1.76 2.80 -14.29
C VAL A 553 -0.52 3.59 -13.93
N THR A 554 -0.65 4.57 -13.02
CA THR A 554 0.48 5.29 -12.45
C THR A 554 0.57 4.99 -10.96
N THR A 555 1.70 4.45 -10.52
CA THR A 555 1.90 4.07 -9.11
C THR A 555 2.24 5.27 -8.23
N THR A 556 2.01 5.13 -6.93
CA THR A 556 2.46 6.14 -5.96
C THR A 556 3.98 6.25 -5.89
N ASP A 557 4.72 5.21 -6.30
CA ASP A 557 6.19 5.22 -6.41
C ASP A 557 6.68 6.08 -7.58
N GLU A 558 5.90 6.21 -8.64
CA GLU A 558 6.15 7.13 -9.76
C GLU A 558 5.79 8.57 -9.40
N LEU A 559 4.70 8.77 -8.63
CA LEU A 559 4.28 10.11 -8.17
C LEU A 559 5.26 10.69 -7.14
N ILE A 560 5.79 9.87 -6.24
CA ILE A 560 6.84 10.23 -5.30
C ILE A 560 7.78 9.05 -5.05
N PRO A 561 9.03 9.08 -5.52
CA PRO A 561 9.95 7.97 -5.41
C PRO A 561 10.22 7.53 -3.97
N SER A 562 10.57 6.25 -3.82
CA SER A 562 11.09 5.65 -2.58
C SER A 562 12.62 5.50 -2.63
N GLY A 563 13.19 4.81 -1.67
CA GLY A 563 14.63 4.63 -1.53
C GLY A 563 15.32 5.86 -0.98
N GLY A 564 16.32 6.38 -1.67
CA GLY A 564 17.16 7.50 -1.19
C GLY A 564 16.42 8.80 -0.86
N THR A 565 15.21 9.02 -1.40
CA THR A 565 14.39 10.19 -1.07
C THR A 565 13.66 10.08 0.26
N SER A 566 13.59 8.88 0.84
CA SER A 566 12.86 8.61 2.07
C SER A 566 13.40 9.38 3.28
N SER A 567 14.68 9.74 3.28
CA SER A 567 15.30 10.59 4.31
C SER A 567 14.73 12.00 4.41
N TYR A 568 14.01 12.48 3.38
CA TYR A 568 13.42 13.83 3.36
C TYR A 568 11.92 13.84 3.70
N ARG A 569 11.36 12.71 4.14
CA ARG A 569 9.93 12.56 4.43
C ARG A 569 9.41 13.50 5.52
N SER A 570 10.28 13.96 6.42
CA SER A 570 9.98 14.91 7.48
C SER A 570 10.09 16.38 7.07
N ASN A 571 10.41 16.64 5.78
CA ASN A 571 10.56 17.97 5.23
C ASN A 571 9.69 18.10 3.95
N PRO A 572 8.47 18.58 4.07
CA PRO A 572 7.53 18.66 2.95
C PRO A 572 8.06 19.42 1.73
N LEU A 573 8.73 20.54 1.97
CA LEU A 573 9.29 21.36 0.89
C LEU A 573 10.41 20.63 0.14
N ARG A 574 11.34 20.00 0.90
CA ARG A 574 12.46 19.31 0.28
C ARG A 574 12.04 18.02 -0.41
N LEU A 575 11.09 17.28 0.17
CA LEU A 575 10.57 16.06 -0.44
C LEU A 575 9.84 16.36 -1.76
N ALA A 576 9.10 17.46 -1.82
CA ALA A 576 8.36 17.87 -3.00
C ALA A 576 9.26 18.05 -4.25
N GLU A 577 10.55 18.38 -4.05
CA GLU A 577 11.53 18.48 -5.15
C GLU A 577 11.74 17.16 -5.91
N PHE A 578 11.31 16.04 -5.35
CA PHE A 578 11.42 14.72 -5.98
C PHE A 578 10.10 14.22 -6.59
N ALA A 579 9.02 15.02 -6.51
CA ALA A 579 7.73 14.62 -7.09
C ALA A 579 7.88 14.34 -8.59
N LEU A 580 7.38 13.17 -9.04
CA LEU A 580 7.45 12.69 -10.43
C LEU A 580 8.88 12.62 -11.02
N SER A 581 9.93 12.76 -10.21
CA SER A 581 11.32 12.89 -10.71
C SER A 581 11.80 11.73 -11.59
N ARG A 582 11.21 10.53 -11.42
CA ARG A 582 11.52 9.34 -12.24
C ARG A 582 10.60 9.20 -13.46
N LYS A 583 9.42 9.83 -13.44
CA LYS A 583 8.42 9.73 -14.50
C LYS A 583 8.43 10.95 -15.43
N ASP A 584 8.49 12.12 -14.84
CA ASP A 584 8.48 13.42 -15.54
C ASP A 584 9.41 14.42 -14.82
N PRO A 585 10.72 14.34 -15.05
CA PRO A 585 11.72 15.15 -14.33
C PRO A 585 11.50 16.67 -14.43
N ALA A 586 10.80 17.15 -15.45
CA ALA A 586 10.49 18.57 -15.62
C ALA A 586 9.24 19.03 -14.84
N TYR A 587 8.49 18.11 -14.22
CA TYR A 587 7.26 18.41 -13.49
C TYR A 587 7.45 19.48 -12.42
N VAL A 588 8.45 19.32 -11.55
CA VAL A 588 8.69 20.24 -10.41
C VAL A 588 8.90 21.68 -10.88
N GLY A 589 9.72 21.87 -11.92
CA GLY A 589 9.96 23.19 -12.49
C GLY A 589 8.69 23.84 -13.03
N ARG A 590 7.86 23.07 -13.76
CA ARG A 590 6.60 23.57 -14.30
C ARG A 590 5.57 23.89 -13.20
N ALA A 591 5.47 23.03 -12.18
CA ALA A 591 4.56 23.26 -11.04
C ALA A 591 4.95 24.51 -10.25
N LYS A 592 6.23 24.70 -9.94
CA LYS A 592 6.74 25.90 -9.27
C LYS A 592 6.48 27.17 -10.06
N ALA A 593 6.61 27.15 -11.39
CA ALA A 593 6.30 28.30 -12.22
C ALA A 593 4.82 28.73 -12.07
N VAL A 594 3.89 27.77 -12.03
CA VAL A 594 2.47 28.07 -11.79
C VAL A 594 2.24 28.56 -10.36
N HIS A 595 2.88 27.94 -9.36
CA HIS A 595 2.76 28.37 -7.97
C HIS A 595 3.25 29.81 -7.75
N ALA A 596 4.30 30.22 -8.46
CA ALA A 596 4.78 31.61 -8.41
C ALA A 596 3.75 32.60 -8.95
N VAL A 597 2.94 32.22 -9.96
CA VAL A 597 1.83 33.05 -10.48
C VAL A 597 0.75 33.26 -9.39
N GLU A 598 0.37 32.19 -8.68
CA GLU A 598 -0.60 32.31 -7.59
C GLU A 598 -0.07 33.20 -6.44
N THR A 599 1.19 33.00 -6.07
CA THR A 599 1.83 33.80 -5.02
C THR A 599 1.87 35.29 -5.41
N ALA A 600 2.16 35.62 -6.68
CA ALA A 600 2.11 36.99 -7.18
C ALA A 600 0.68 37.57 -7.16
N ARG A 601 -0.32 36.77 -7.58
CA ARG A 601 -1.74 37.16 -7.52
C ARG A 601 -2.19 37.45 -6.10
N GLU A 602 -1.85 36.65 -5.12
CA GLU A 602 -2.18 36.86 -3.70
C GLU A 602 -1.56 38.15 -3.14
N ARG A 603 -0.42 38.57 -3.68
CA ARG A 603 0.22 39.85 -3.34
C ARG A 603 -0.38 41.05 -4.09
N GLY A 604 -1.35 40.83 -4.96
CA GLY A 604 -1.96 41.89 -5.79
C GLY A 604 -1.07 42.32 -6.95
N GLU A 605 -0.06 41.55 -7.33
CA GLU A 605 0.79 41.82 -8.47
C GLU A 605 0.07 41.51 -9.81
N ALA A 606 0.50 42.12 -10.88
CA ALA A 606 -0.08 41.87 -12.20
C ALA A 606 0.20 40.45 -12.66
N LEU A 607 -0.83 39.75 -13.18
CA LEU A 607 -0.68 38.44 -13.75
C LEU A 607 0.23 38.45 -15.00
N PRO A 608 1.03 37.41 -15.27
CA PRO A 608 1.79 37.29 -16.50
C PRO A 608 0.91 37.36 -17.75
N GLU A 609 1.49 37.82 -18.87
CA GLU A 609 0.75 38.04 -20.14
C GLU A 609 0.06 36.76 -20.66
N ASP A 610 0.72 35.60 -20.52
CA ASP A 610 0.16 34.32 -20.94
C ASP A 610 -1.09 33.96 -20.11
N VAL A 611 -1.12 34.25 -18.81
CA VAL A 611 -2.28 34.01 -17.95
C VAL A 611 -3.38 35.05 -18.23
N GLN A 612 -3.04 36.32 -18.48
CA GLN A 612 -4.02 37.30 -18.92
C GLN A 612 -4.67 36.88 -20.24
N ALA A 613 -3.92 36.31 -21.17
CA ALA A 613 -4.44 35.76 -22.44
C ALA A 613 -5.44 34.63 -22.24
N VAL A 614 -5.27 33.80 -21.22
CA VAL A 614 -6.22 32.73 -20.86
C VAL A 614 -7.57 33.33 -20.44
N TYR A 615 -7.56 34.30 -19.54
CA TYR A 615 -8.81 35.00 -19.14
C TYR A 615 -9.48 35.76 -20.30
N ALA A 616 -8.68 36.37 -21.17
CA ALA A 616 -9.21 36.99 -22.37
C ALA A 616 -9.84 35.97 -23.36
N ALA A 617 -9.26 34.78 -23.47
CA ALA A 617 -9.82 33.69 -24.27
C ALA A 617 -11.16 33.21 -23.72
N LEU A 618 -11.24 33.00 -22.39
CA LEU A 618 -12.48 32.63 -21.71
C LEU A 618 -13.58 33.69 -21.92
N THR A 619 -13.26 34.96 -21.79
CA THR A 619 -14.17 36.08 -22.03
C THR A 619 -14.68 36.08 -23.47
N ARG A 620 -13.80 35.90 -24.46
CA ARG A 620 -14.19 35.80 -25.89
C ARG A 620 -15.10 34.60 -26.15
N ALA A 621 -14.93 33.51 -25.42
CA ALA A 621 -15.78 32.33 -25.49
C ALA A 621 -17.11 32.49 -24.73
N GLY A 622 -17.39 33.67 -24.14
CA GLY A 622 -18.61 33.91 -23.37
C GLY A 622 -18.63 33.27 -21.99
N VAL A 623 -17.47 32.89 -21.46
CA VAL A 623 -17.34 32.25 -20.14
C VAL A 623 -17.10 33.36 -19.11
N ALA A 624 -18.02 33.49 -18.15
CA ALA A 624 -17.82 34.40 -17.02
C ALA A 624 -16.60 33.99 -16.21
N ASN A 625 -15.72 34.91 -15.89
CA ASN A 625 -14.52 34.69 -15.11
C ASN A 625 -14.11 35.93 -14.32
N SER A 626 -13.43 35.71 -13.21
CA SER A 626 -12.91 36.78 -12.34
C SER A 626 -11.53 36.37 -11.81
N PRO A 627 -10.43 36.98 -12.29
CA PRO A 627 -9.10 36.68 -11.77
C PRO A 627 -8.97 36.82 -10.24
N ALA A 628 -9.68 37.77 -9.64
CA ALA A 628 -9.68 37.97 -8.19
C ALA A 628 -10.40 36.87 -7.42
N GLY A 629 -11.44 36.27 -8.00
CA GLY A 629 -12.22 35.17 -7.42
C GLY A 629 -11.70 33.78 -7.78
N THR A 630 -10.56 33.70 -8.49
CA THR A 630 -10.03 32.42 -8.99
C THR A 630 -8.72 32.05 -8.29
N VAL A 631 -8.64 30.84 -7.72
CA VAL A 631 -7.35 30.26 -7.31
C VAL A 631 -6.64 29.66 -8.53
N ILE A 632 -5.36 29.97 -8.66
CA ILE A 632 -4.51 29.47 -9.75
C ILE A 632 -3.60 28.37 -9.22
N GLY A 633 -3.63 27.18 -9.82
CA GLY A 633 -2.80 26.08 -9.39
C GLY A 633 -2.33 25.19 -10.54
N SER A 634 -1.57 24.17 -10.19
CA SER A 634 -1.19 23.12 -11.13
C SER A 634 -2.10 21.90 -11.00
N THR A 635 -2.11 21.07 -12.03
CA THR A 635 -2.72 19.73 -12.04
C THR A 635 -1.87 18.77 -12.84
N ILE A 636 -1.92 17.50 -12.50
CA ILE A 636 -1.52 16.44 -13.42
C ILE A 636 -2.77 15.89 -14.11
N TYR A 637 -2.60 15.42 -15.32
CA TYR A 637 -3.49 14.45 -15.94
C TYR A 637 -2.84 13.08 -15.87
N ALA A 638 -3.57 12.06 -15.42
CA ALA A 638 -3.13 10.67 -15.48
C ALA A 638 -4.33 9.73 -15.68
N ASN A 639 -4.20 8.70 -16.52
CA ASN A 639 -5.30 7.78 -16.78
C ASN A 639 -5.83 7.13 -15.50
N LYS A 640 -4.93 6.54 -14.69
CA LYS A 640 -5.30 5.83 -13.46
C LYS A 640 -4.21 5.98 -12.39
N PRO A 641 -4.14 7.14 -11.70
CA PRO A 641 -3.09 7.39 -10.71
C PRO A 641 -3.38 6.74 -9.36
N GLY A 642 -2.30 6.46 -8.62
CA GLY A 642 -2.34 6.16 -7.20
C GLY A 642 -2.45 4.69 -6.84
N ASP A 643 -1.95 3.78 -7.68
CA ASP A 643 -1.81 2.38 -7.31
C ASP A 643 -0.64 2.16 -6.34
N GLY A 644 -0.72 1.11 -5.55
CA GLY A 644 0.35 0.64 -4.67
C GLY A 644 0.31 1.23 -3.27
N SER A 645 1.36 1.96 -2.88
CA SER A 645 1.59 2.39 -1.50
C SER A 645 0.56 3.40 -0.97
N ALA A 646 0.30 3.35 0.35
CA ALA A 646 -0.55 4.31 1.06
C ALA A 646 0.07 5.72 1.19
N ARG A 647 1.20 6.00 0.55
CA ARG A 647 1.95 7.26 0.68
C ARG A 647 1.09 8.49 0.41
N GLU A 648 0.78 9.20 1.47
CA GLU A 648 0.09 10.48 1.35
C GLU A 648 0.97 11.52 0.65
N GLN A 649 2.30 11.38 0.71
CA GLN A 649 3.26 12.25 0.05
C GLN A 649 3.11 12.27 -1.49
N ALA A 650 2.49 11.26 -2.08
CA ALA A 650 2.14 11.29 -3.50
C ALA A 650 1.15 12.42 -3.83
N ALA A 651 0.33 12.84 -2.86
CA ALA A 651 -0.59 13.98 -2.98
C ALA A 651 0.00 15.25 -2.34
N SER A 652 0.50 15.17 -1.08
CA SER A 652 0.98 16.34 -0.36
C SER A 652 2.13 17.06 -1.06
N CYS A 653 3.06 16.31 -1.71
CA CYS A 653 4.14 16.93 -2.48
C CYS A 653 3.63 17.75 -3.67
N GLN A 654 2.61 17.27 -4.35
CA GLN A 654 1.96 18.05 -5.41
C GLN A 654 1.31 19.30 -4.86
N ARG A 655 0.59 19.19 -3.71
CA ARG A 655 -0.03 20.34 -3.06
C ARG A 655 1.00 21.38 -2.60
N VAL A 656 2.09 20.95 -2.01
CA VAL A 656 3.22 21.82 -1.61
C VAL A 656 3.81 22.60 -2.80
N LEU A 657 3.77 22.02 -4.00
CA LEU A 657 4.17 22.65 -5.25
C LEU A 657 3.05 23.48 -5.91
N GLY A 658 1.93 23.69 -5.23
CA GLY A 658 0.82 24.52 -5.70
C GLY A 658 -0.24 23.77 -6.52
N ALA A 659 -0.31 22.43 -6.44
CA ALA A 659 -1.42 21.73 -7.08
C ALA A 659 -2.75 21.98 -6.35
N CYS A 660 -3.82 22.20 -7.13
CA CYS A 660 -5.18 22.41 -6.63
C CYS A 660 -6.15 21.32 -7.07
N ALA A 661 -5.76 20.50 -8.02
CA ALA A 661 -6.56 19.39 -8.54
C ALA A 661 -5.66 18.26 -9.06
N ASN A 662 -6.25 17.08 -9.23
CA ASN A 662 -5.79 16.01 -10.11
C ASN A 662 -6.89 15.69 -11.10
N ILE A 663 -6.56 15.48 -12.38
CA ILE A 663 -7.49 15.07 -13.42
C ILE A 663 -7.17 13.64 -13.82
N ALA A 664 -8.16 12.74 -13.76
CA ALA A 664 -7.98 11.33 -14.06
C ALA A 664 -9.19 10.75 -14.80
N MET A 665 -9.02 9.64 -15.52
CA MET A 665 -10.15 8.82 -15.96
C MET A 665 -10.72 8.02 -14.79
N GLU A 666 -9.85 7.49 -13.93
CA GLU A 666 -10.19 6.70 -12.77
C GLU A 666 -9.06 6.83 -11.71
N TYR A 667 -9.39 6.79 -10.43
CA TYR A 667 -8.39 6.63 -9.39
C TYR A 667 -8.13 5.14 -9.11
N ALA A 668 -6.86 4.73 -9.09
CA ALA A 668 -6.48 3.34 -8.89
C ALA A 668 -6.95 2.81 -7.53
N THR A 669 -6.85 3.63 -6.48
CA THR A 669 -7.27 3.28 -5.13
C THR A 669 -8.05 4.41 -4.45
N LYS A 670 -8.96 4.05 -3.51
CA LYS A 670 -9.60 5.01 -2.62
C LYS A 670 -8.55 5.81 -1.83
N ARG A 671 -7.48 5.15 -1.38
CA ARG A 671 -6.40 5.76 -0.59
C ARG A 671 -5.81 7.02 -1.24
N TYR A 672 -5.42 6.92 -2.50
CA TYR A 672 -4.84 8.07 -3.20
C TYR A 672 -5.85 9.20 -3.40
N ARG A 673 -7.09 8.85 -3.76
CA ARG A 673 -8.18 9.83 -3.87
C ARG A 673 -8.41 10.56 -2.54
N SER A 674 -8.47 9.81 -1.42
CA SER A 674 -8.60 10.40 -0.08
C SER A 674 -7.40 11.29 0.29
N ASN A 675 -6.19 10.92 -0.10
CA ASN A 675 -5.01 11.75 0.10
C ASN A 675 -5.13 13.09 -0.67
N CYS A 676 -5.59 13.09 -1.92
CA CYS A 676 -5.86 14.33 -2.66
C CYS A 676 -6.86 15.21 -1.91
N ILE A 677 -7.97 14.64 -1.44
CA ILE A 677 -9.01 15.35 -0.69
C ILE A 677 -8.43 15.95 0.59
N ASN A 678 -7.72 15.17 1.39
CA ASN A 678 -7.13 15.62 2.66
C ASN A 678 -6.13 16.76 2.49
N TRP A 679 -5.51 16.87 1.32
CA TRP A 679 -4.63 17.97 0.95
C TRP A 679 -5.33 19.06 0.13
N GLY A 680 -6.68 19.05 0.11
CA GLY A 680 -7.48 20.11 -0.52
C GLY A 680 -7.40 20.15 -2.05
N MET A 681 -6.93 19.08 -2.69
CA MET A 681 -6.91 18.95 -4.13
C MET A 681 -8.21 18.32 -4.62
N ALA A 682 -8.91 19.00 -5.53
CA ALA A 682 -10.12 18.43 -6.15
C ALA A 682 -9.80 17.18 -6.97
N PRO A 683 -10.38 16.01 -6.64
CA PRO A 683 -10.11 14.77 -7.36
C PRO A 683 -11.02 14.67 -8.60
N LEU A 684 -10.67 15.39 -9.66
CA LEU A 684 -11.50 15.52 -10.85
C LEU A 684 -11.41 14.26 -11.74
N LEU A 685 -12.55 13.77 -12.18
CA LEU A 685 -12.71 12.69 -13.13
C LEU A 685 -13.15 13.25 -14.48
N THR A 686 -12.62 12.73 -15.58
CA THR A 686 -13.00 13.07 -16.95
C THR A 686 -13.30 11.82 -17.77
N ALA A 687 -14.28 11.93 -18.68
CA ALA A 687 -14.58 10.89 -19.68
C ALA A 687 -13.93 11.19 -21.05
N THR A 688 -13.30 12.36 -21.20
CA THR A 688 -12.71 12.83 -22.45
C THR A 688 -11.22 13.18 -22.28
N PRO A 689 -10.36 12.16 -22.11
CA PRO A 689 -8.93 12.35 -21.91
C PRO A 689 -8.26 13.12 -23.07
N GLU A 690 -8.77 12.96 -24.27
CA GLU A 690 -8.27 13.63 -25.49
C GLU A 690 -8.46 15.15 -25.49
N ASP A 691 -9.26 15.68 -24.57
CA ASP A 691 -9.45 17.12 -24.42
C ASP A 691 -8.25 17.82 -23.81
N TYR A 692 -7.38 17.08 -23.13
CA TYR A 692 -6.27 17.63 -22.36
C TYR A 692 -4.92 17.38 -23.03
N ALA A 693 -3.99 18.30 -22.84
CA ALA A 693 -2.59 18.13 -23.21
C ALA A 693 -1.70 18.84 -22.21
N LEU A 694 -0.40 18.53 -22.24
CA LEU A 694 0.61 19.21 -21.44
C LEU A 694 0.62 20.72 -21.79
N GLY A 695 0.50 21.56 -20.78
CA GLY A 695 0.52 23.01 -20.92
C GLY A 695 -0.84 23.67 -21.06
N ASP A 696 -1.92 22.91 -21.27
CA ASP A 696 -3.27 23.44 -21.31
C ASP A 696 -3.70 24.03 -19.96
N TRP A 697 -4.56 25.03 -20.01
CA TRP A 697 -5.23 25.57 -18.83
C TRP A 697 -6.65 25.02 -18.74
N VAL A 698 -7.09 24.67 -17.54
CA VAL A 698 -8.44 24.17 -17.28
C VAL A 698 -9.12 25.10 -16.27
N PHE A 699 -10.17 25.76 -16.70
CA PHE A 699 -10.99 26.65 -15.88
C PHE A 699 -12.28 25.96 -15.45
N VAL A 700 -12.58 25.97 -14.15
CA VAL A 700 -13.80 25.39 -13.56
C VAL A 700 -14.52 26.48 -12.77
N PRO A 701 -15.53 27.14 -13.38
CA PRO A 701 -16.27 28.21 -12.71
C PRO A 701 -17.17 27.67 -11.61
N GLY A 702 -17.30 28.42 -10.51
CA GLY A 702 -18.21 28.13 -9.40
C GLY A 702 -17.94 26.81 -8.69
N ILE A 703 -16.71 26.29 -8.76
CA ILE A 703 -16.36 24.97 -8.21
C ILE A 703 -16.57 24.89 -6.69
N ARG A 704 -16.26 25.97 -5.95
CA ARG A 704 -16.42 26.00 -4.50
C ARG A 704 -17.87 25.79 -4.08
N GLU A 705 -18.79 26.55 -4.65
CA GLU A 705 -20.22 26.41 -4.38
C GLU A 705 -20.73 25.02 -4.78
N ALA A 706 -20.31 24.56 -5.96
CA ALA A 706 -20.71 23.27 -6.49
C ALA A 706 -20.27 22.11 -5.60
N ILE A 707 -19.04 22.12 -5.10
CA ILE A 707 -18.54 21.11 -4.16
C ILE A 707 -19.32 21.19 -2.84
N LEU A 708 -19.47 22.37 -2.24
CA LEU A 708 -20.16 22.53 -0.96
C LEU A 708 -21.63 22.13 -1.04
N SER A 709 -22.32 22.41 -2.16
CA SER A 709 -23.72 21.97 -2.38
C SER A 709 -23.87 20.47 -2.67
N GLY A 710 -22.77 19.73 -2.83
CA GLY A 710 -22.77 18.29 -3.14
C GLY A 710 -23.01 17.97 -4.61
N ARG A 711 -22.88 18.95 -5.51
CA ARG A 711 -22.91 18.72 -6.95
C ARG A 711 -21.69 17.91 -7.35
N GLN A 712 -21.88 16.84 -8.08
CA GLN A 712 -20.80 15.89 -8.44
C GLN A 712 -20.18 16.17 -9.81
N ALA A 713 -20.88 16.84 -10.72
CA ALA A 713 -20.41 17.15 -12.06
C ALA A 713 -20.42 18.67 -12.31
N PHE A 714 -19.40 19.14 -13.01
CA PHE A 714 -19.15 20.56 -13.27
C PHE A 714 -18.84 20.78 -14.75
N ASP A 715 -19.24 21.96 -15.27
CA ASP A 715 -18.70 22.47 -16.52
C ASP A 715 -17.22 22.86 -16.31
N ALA A 716 -16.38 22.53 -17.25
CA ALA A 716 -14.99 22.94 -17.33
C ALA A 716 -14.64 23.44 -18.73
N TYR A 717 -13.65 24.31 -18.82
CA TYR A 717 -13.21 24.91 -20.07
C TYR A 717 -11.71 24.73 -20.22
N VAL A 718 -11.30 23.99 -21.26
CA VAL A 718 -9.90 23.79 -21.59
C VAL A 718 -9.45 24.87 -22.54
N VAL A 719 -8.47 25.68 -22.14
CA VAL A 719 -7.88 26.74 -22.95
C VAL A 719 -6.56 26.24 -23.49
N LYS A 720 -6.47 26.14 -24.82
CA LYS A 720 -5.30 25.65 -25.55
C LYS A 720 -4.25 26.76 -25.74
N ALA A 721 -3.04 26.38 -26.09
CA ALA A 721 -1.96 27.32 -26.36
C ALA A 721 -2.26 28.31 -27.51
N ASP A 722 -3.10 27.94 -28.46
CA ASP A 722 -3.55 28.81 -29.55
C ASP A 722 -4.69 29.77 -29.15
N GLY A 723 -5.12 29.73 -27.89
CA GLY A 723 -6.22 30.53 -27.35
C GLY A 723 -7.61 30.00 -27.69
N SER A 724 -7.74 28.82 -28.29
CA SER A 724 -9.03 28.15 -28.45
C SER A 724 -9.55 27.66 -27.09
N VAL A 725 -10.87 27.68 -26.92
CA VAL A 725 -11.52 27.26 -25.69
C VAL A 725 -12.48 26.10 -26.01
N LYS A 726 -12.26 24.96 -25.36
CA LYS A 726 -13.13 23.79 -25.48
C LYS A 726 -13.91 23.58 -24.20
N LYS A 727 -15.25 23.55 -24.28
CA LYS A 727 -16.10 23.15 -23.17
C LYS A 727 -16.03 21.64 -22.97
N THR A 728 -15.86 21.20 -21.74
CA THR A 728 -15.87 19.80 -21.31
C THR A 728 -16.59 19.67 -19.96
N SER A 729 -16.64 18.47 -19.40
CA SER A 729 -17.23 18.23 -18.09
C SER A 729 -16.25 17.43 -17.22
N VAL A 730 -16.18 17.77 -15.95
CA VAL A 730 -15.43 17.00 -14.95
C VAL A 730 -16.35 16.66 -13.78
N SER A 731 -15.98 15.62 -13.00
CA SER A 731 -16.74 15.26 -11.81
C SER A 731 -15.81 14.91 -10.67
N THR A 732 -16.27 15.08 -9.42
CA THR A 732 -15.53 14.59 -8.24
C THR A 732 -15.97 13.17 -7.83
N GLY A 733 -17.08 12.67 -8.38
CA GLY A 733 -17.79 11.55 -7.79
C GLY A 733 -18.41 11.95 -6.43
N ALA A 734 -18.91 10.96 -5.69
CA ALA A 734 -19.49 11.22 -4.37
C ALA A 734 -18.42 11.67 -3.35
N LEU A 735 -18.74 12.72 -2.62
CA LEU A 735 -17.95 13.28 -1.51
C LEU A 735 -18.84 13.34 -0.27
N THR A 736 -18.28 12.99 0.89
CA THR A 736 -18.94 13.22 2.18
C THR A 736 -18.98 14.72 2.49
N GLU A 737 -19.77 15.12 3.48
CA GLU A 737 -19.86 16.52 3.91
C GLU A 737 -18.49 17.04 4.37
N ASP A 738 -17.79 16.26 5.20
CA ASP A 738 -16.45 16.60 5.67
C ASP A 738 -15.44 16.69 4.52
N GLU A 739 -15.46 15.76 3.56
CA GLU A 739 -14.59 15.81 2.38
C GLU A 739 -14.81 17.07 1.54
N ARG A 740 -16.06 17.49 1.37
CA ARG A 740 -16.40 18.75 0.68
C ARG A 740 -15.81 19.96 1.38
N GLN A 741 -15.97 20.02 2.70
CA GLN A 741 -15.47 21.12 3.49
C GLN A 741 -13.93 21.16 3.53
N ILE A 742 -13.27 20.01 3.64
CA ILE A 742 -11.80 19.90 3.59
C ILE A 742 -11.24 20.46 2.28
N ILE A 743 -11.86 20.13 1.14
CA ILE A 743 -11.44 20.69 -0.16
C ILE A 743 -11.66 22.22 -0.18
N ALA A 744 -12.82 22.67 0.29
CA ALA A 744 -13.15 24.09 0.33
C ALA A 744 -12.21 24.91 1.24
N ASP A 745 -11.78 24.33 2.38
CA ASP A 745 -10.86 24.97 3.33
C ASP A 745 -9.38 24.87 2.91
N GLY A 746 -9.09 24.12 1.85
CA GLY A 746 -7.76 24.00 1.24
C GLY A 746 -6.89 22.88 1.76
N CYS A 747 -7.17 22.32 2.94
CA CYS A 747 -6.59 21.05 3.45
C CYS A 747 -7.22 20.67 4.79
N LEU A 748 -6.93 19.45 5.22
CA LEU A 748 -7.36 18.87 6.48
C LEU A 748 -6.94 19.73 7.70
N ILE A 749 -5.73 20.28 7.69
CA ILE A 749 -5.21 21.13 8.78
C ILE A 749 -6.07 22.39 8.96
N ASN A 750 -6.38 23.06 7.86
CA ASN A 750 -7.23 24.26 7.89
C ASN A 750 -8.65 23.93 8.37
N TYR A 751 -9.21 22.84 7.86
CA TYR A 751 -10.53 22.37 8.27
C TYR A 751 -10.64 22.20 9.80
N TYR A 752 -9.68 21.50 10.43
CA TYR A 752 -9.71 21.31 11.88
C TYR A 752 -9.27 22.52 12.69
N ARG A 753 -8.53 23.47 12.10
CA ARG A 753 -8.20 24.72 12.75
C ARG A 753 -9.42 25.66 12.81
N ASN A 754 -10.31 25.57 11.83
CA ASN A 754 -11.48 26.44 11.69
C ASN A 754 -12.74 25.85 12.36
N ASN A 755 -12.76 24.53 12.65
CA ASN A 755 -13.89 23.80 13.24
C ASN A 755 -13.47 23.05 14.51
#